data_97574f4769e6de7beea5eb83eb003d17
#
_entry.id   97574f4769e6de7beea5eb83eb003d17
#
_cell.length_a   1.000
_cell.length_b   1.000
_cell.length_c   1.000
_cell.angle_alpha   90.00
_cell.angle_beta   90.00
_cell.angle_gamma   90.00
#
_symmetry.space_group_name_H-M   'P 1'
#
loop_
_entity.id
_entity.type
_entity.pdbx_description
1 polymer ?
#
loop_
_entity_poly.entity_id
_entity_poly.type
_entity_poly.pdbx_seq_one_letter_code
_entity_poly.pdbx_strand_id
1 'polypeptide(L)'
;MSTKRLQKKKAAMQAKKEKQLKKNTSAAKSVENAKAEVKKLETVKKETLKVETSKTEPIKVETSKTEPIKVETSKTEPAKVTTSKTEPLKVETSKEDTAYDALYEKRLKHYYNDLKWLYCELFRDHPEVTGTFSSLTKKMKEIYRERSLSMKEADQNCAADPDWFRKTTFTGMAVNPADFADTLSGLSDKLDYISECKADTLYLTDLFQATSNCSLRIIPEIGTSEDLYTLAANCRKAGIRLALEIPLSLSVDDPQSGAPCVLQTPAYFNAMLLQILELANEGASIFSLGVLPMIPEENLWKLHSLLRMTRMVCEIVCPGILLLGETDRPPAEAAAFGGTSDMPELHIVNSTQLMSDLWHTVATKDTALLRRGIDRAANLPQAPVFQNYLRNRNTVHWNLDYDFLKGSFITEGPHRDYLNEFLAGIFPDSFARGEIYVNPETEESELCGTTASLAGIERFDYEGNMEGVSRGIRYDVALHALLLSLPGIPVLRSGDEVGQLNDYTYKTDISKAADPRWLHNGRFNWALARNRADAETIQGRIFNSLEQLESIRASHSVFAPEVSAHTLETWEKALLALVRETSKEKLICIYNFSDQDKVAWINEQDGTYTDLLTGVQRDAQAVEIPAFGFIWLMHTK
;
A
#
# COMPACT_ATOMS: atom_id res chain seq x y z
N MET A 1 6.80 -56.76 6.93
CA MET A 1 7.12 -55.98 5.67
C MET A 1 7.54 -54.54 5.93
N SER A 2 7.54 -54.02 7.14
CA SER A 2 7.76 -52.60 7.49
C SER A 2 9.23 -52.16 7.49
N THR A 3 10.17 -52.95 7.98
CA THR A 3 11.56 -52.57 8.24
C THR A 3 12.40 -52.35 6.95
N LYS A 4 12.19 -53.16 5.92
CA LYS A 4 12.89 -53.01 4.63
C LYS A 4 12.49 -51.73 3.83
N ARG A 5 11.24 -51.27 4.00
CA ARG A 5 10.73 -50.04 3.35
C ARG A 5 11.30 -48.78 4.01
N LEU A 6 11.50 -48.85 5.35
CA LEU A 6 12.10 -47.74 6.12
C LEU A 6 13.60 -47.59 5.83
N GLN A 7 14.33 -48.70 5.67
CA GLN A 7 15.74 -48.69 5.30
C GLN A 7 15.96 -48.15 3.87
N LYS A 8 15.07 -48.50 2.94
CA LYS A 8 15.14 -47.98 1.55
C LYS A 8 14.86 -46.48 1.47
N LYS A 9 13.92 -45.96 2.31
CA LYS A 9 13.64 -44.52 2.43
C LYS A 9 14.84 -43.75 3.03
N LYS A 10 15.46 -44.28 4.09
CA LYS A 10 16.66 -43.64 4.69
C LYS A 10 17.84 -43.62 3.75
N ALA A 11 18.10 -44.67 2.97
CA ALA A 11 19.15 -44.72 1.98
C ALA A 11 18.92 -43.73 0.81
N ALA A 12 17.66 -43.57 0.35
CA ALA A 12 17.29 -42.63 -0.68
C ALA A 12 17.44 -41.15 -0.21
N MET A 13 17.11 -40.89 1.06
CA MET A 13 17.25 -39.57 1.66
C MET A 13 18.73 -39.18 1.87
N GLN A 14 19.57 -40.16 2.21
CA GLN A 14 21.01 -39.95 2.37
C GLN A 14 21.72 -39.70 1.02
N ALA A 15 21.31 -40.40 -0.04
CA ALA A 15 21.79 -40.19 -1.40
C ALA A 15 21.35 -38.80 -1.95
N LYS A 16 20.16 -38.33 -1.57
CA LYS A 16 19.68 -36.98 -1.92
C LYS A 16 20.50 -35.89 -1.21
N LYS A 17 20.82 -36.06 0.08
CA LYS A 17 21.70 -35.15 0.84
C LYS A 17 23.12 -35.09 0.28
N GLU A 18 23.72 -36.21 -0.10
CA GLU A 18 25.04 -36.23 -0.71
C GLU A 18 25.07 -35.56 -2.10
N LYS A 19 23.99 -35.70 -2.89
CA LYS A 19 23.85 -35.03 -4.18
C LYS A 19 23.70 -33.51 -4.03
N GLN A 20 23.00 -33.06 -3.00
CA GLN A 20 22.82 -31.64 -2.64
C GLN A 20 24.17 -31.05 -2.16
N LEU A 21 24.90 -31.79 -1.31
CA LEU A 21 26.22 -31.36 -0.82
C LEU A 21 27.23 -31.18 -1.95
N LYS A 22 27.24 -32.10 -2.95
CA LYS A 22 28.09 -31.98 -4.16
C LYS A 22 27.68 -30.81 -5.05
N LYS A 23 26.38 -30.47 -5.14
CA LYS A 23 25.94 -29.29 -5.88
C LYS A 23 26.38 -28.00 -5.20
N ASN A 24 26.29 -27.92 -3.87
CA ASN A 24 26.69 -26.74 -3.09
C ASN A 24 28.22 -26.52 -3.13
N THR A 25 29.02 -27.61 -3.14
CA THR A 25 30.49 -27.51 -3.30
C THR A 25 30.92 -27.08 -4.72
N SER A 26 30.13 -27.43 -5.73
CA SER A 26 30.34 -26.95 -7.11
C SER A 26 30.00 -25.47 -7.25
N ALA A 27 28.87 -25.02 -6.63
CA ALA A 27 28.49 -23.62 -6.62
C ALA A 27 29.48 -22.74 -5.84
N ALA A 28 30.00 -23.22 -4.71
CA ALA A 28 31.01 -22.51 -3.94
C ALA A 28 32.33 -22.30 -4.75
N LYS A 29 32.75 -23.30 -5.52
CA LYS A 29 33.91 -23.19 -6.41
C LYS A 29 33.71 -22.22 -7.58
N SER A 30 32.47 -22.11 -8.11
CA SER A 30 32.17 -21.15 -9.17
C SER A 30 32.15 -19.70 -8.65
N VAL A 31 31.69 -19.48 -7.40
CA VAL A 31 31.74 -18.18 -6.73
C VAL A 31 33.17 -17.75 -6.40
N GLU A 32 34.03 -18.69 -6.02
CA GLU A 32 35.46 -18.42 -5.75
C GLU A 32 36.23 -18.05 -7.03
N ASN A 33 35.93 -18.71 -8.15
CA ASN A 33 36.47 -18.36 -9.46
C ASN A 33 35.98 -16.99 -9.96
N ALA A 34 34.71 -16.68 -9.78
CA ALA A 34 34.15 -15.36 -10.13
C ALA A 34 34.77 -14.22 -9.29
N LYS A 35 35.02 -14.45 -7.99
CA LYS A 35 35.76 -13.50 -7.14
C LYS A 35 37.20 -13.29 -7.57
N ALA A 36 37.85 -14.31 -8.10
CA ALA A 36 39.21 -14.21 -8.62
C ALA A 36 39.28 -13.42 -9.95
N GLU A 37 38.27 -13.56 -10.82
CA GLU A 37 38.15 -12.78 -12.05
C GLU A 37 37.83 -11.29 -11.78
N VAL A 38 36.93 -11.00 -10.84
CA VAL A 38 36.62 -9.62 -10.43
C VAL A 38 37.88 -8.94 -9.88
N LYS A 39 38.68 -9.64 -9.07
CA LYS A 39 39.92 -9.10 -8.53
C LYS A 39 40.98 -8.82 -9.62
N LYS A 40 41.01 -9.59 -10.72
CA LYS A 40 41.82 -9.32 -11.89
C LYS A 40 41.35 -8.08 -12.67
N LEU A 41 40.04 -7.90 -12.82
CA LEU A 41 39.43 -6.73 -13.48
C LEU A 41 39.67 -5.43 -12.70
N GLU A 42 39.62 -5.47 -11.35
CA GLU A 42 39.96 -4.32 -10.52
C GLU A 42 41.44 -3.91 -10.61
N THR A 43 42.32 -4.88 -10.76
CA THR A 43 43.77 -4.62 -10.95
C THR A 43 44.03 -3.96 -12.31
N VAL A 44 43.39 -4.43 -13.38
CA VAL A 44 43.47 -3.85 -14.71
C VAL A 44 42.89 -2.42 -14.75
N LYS A 45 41.76 -2.17 -14.08
CA LYS A 45 41.19 -0.82 -13.96
C LYS A 45 42.11 0.15 -13.21
N LYS A 46 42.81 -0.30 -12.16
CA LYS A 46 43.77 0.54 -11.45
C LYS A 46 45.03 0.85 -12.26
N GLU A 47 45.44 -0.02 -13.17
CA GLU A 47 46.54 0.25 -14.09
C GLU A 47 46.14 1.20 -15.23
N THR A 48 44.92 1.10 -15.76
CA THR A 48 44.39 2.00 -16.80
C THR A 48 44.21 3.44 -16.27
N LEU A 49 43.77 3.59 -15.04
CA LEU A 49 43.64 4.93 -14.40
C LEU A 49 44.98 5.61 -14.10
N LYS A 50 46.10 4.86 -13.99
CA LYS A 50 47.45 5.41 -13.80
C LYS A 50 48.08 5.89 -15.09
N VAL A 51 47.60 5.47 -16.25
CA VAL A 51 48.13 5.87 -17.57
C VAL A 51 47.45 7.14 -18.09
N GLU A 52 46.23 7.45 -17.69
CA GLU A 52 45.52 8.66 -18.13
C GLU A 52 45.86 9.95 -17.35
N THR A 53 46.53 9.86 -16.20
CA THR A 53 46.90 11.02 -15.38
C THR A 53 48.24 11.67 -15.72
N SER A 54 48.93 11.25 -16.78
CA SER A 54 50.27 11.74 -17.12
C SER A 54 50.40 12.61 -18.36
N LYS A 55 49.31 13.10 -18.96
CA LYS A 55 49.36 14.05 -20.09
C LYS A 55 48.25 15.08 -20.05
N THR A 56 48.45 16.13 -19.28
CA THR A 56 47.82 17.45 -19.54
C THR A 56 48.68 18.56 -18.96
N GLU A 57 49.29 19.37 -19.85
CA GLU A 57 50.00 20.59 -19.51
C GLU A 57 49.00 21.68 -19.12
N PRO A 58 49.39 22.63 -18.22
CA PRO A 58 48.48 23.64 -17.73
C PRO A 58 48.24 24.78 -18.70
N ILE A 59 47.00 25.05 -19.05
CA ILE A 59 46.56 26.23 -19.76
C ILE A 59 46.64 27.44 -18.83
N LYS A 60 47.41 28.45 -19.21
CA LYS A 60 47.49 29.78 -18.59
C LYS A 60 46.16 30.50 -18.75
N VAL A 61 45.48 30.83 -17.66
CA VAL A 61 44.35 31.76 -17.63
C VAL A 61 44.88 33.15 -17.25
N GLU A 62 44.76 34.12 -18.17
CA GLU A 62 45.04 35.52 -17.90
C GLU A 62 43.97 36.13 -16.97
N THR A 63 44.43 36.66 -15.85
CA THR A 63 43.61 37.42 -14.91
C THR A 63 43.47 38.86 -15.36
N SER A 64 42.26 39.27 -15.77
CA SER A 64 41.90 40.66 -15.91
C SER A 64 41.65 41.30 -14.55
N LYS A 65 42.40 42.39 -14.31
CA LYS A 65 42.28 43.23 -13.12
C LYS A 65 40.98 44.02 -13.17
N THR A 66 40.14 43.89 -12.12
CA THR A 66 39.08 44.85 -11.81
C THR A 66 39.46 45.62 -10.55
N GLU A 67 39.37 46.97 -10.64
CA GLU A 67 39.72 47.89 -9.58
C GLU A 67 38.68 47.85 -8.41
N PRO A 68 39.09 48.20 -7.17
CA PRO A 68 38.20 48.17 -6.03
C PRO A 68 37.36 49.46 -5.92
N ILE A 69 36.04 49.26 -5.77
CA ILE A 69 35.10 50.36 -5.46
C ILE A 69 35.28 50.74 -3.98
N LYS A 70 35.57 52.04 -3.75
CA LYS A 70 35.62 52.65 -2.43
C LYS A 70 34.20 52.71 -1.81
N VAL A 71 34.01 52.06 -0.66
CA VAL A 71 32.84 52.24 0.22
C VAL A 71 33.20 53.26 1.26
N GLU A 72 32.52 54.43 1.27
CA GLU A 72 32.62 55.44 2.32
C GLU A 72 31.91 54.94 3.59
N THR A 73 32.65 54.88 4.69
CA THR A 73 32.12 54.60 6.01
C THR A 73 31.62 55.89 6.64
N SER A 74 30.31 56.06 6.78
CA SER A 74 29.72 57.09 7.63
C SER A 74 29.70 56.59 9.10
N LYS A 75 30.36 57.30 9.96
CA LYS A 75 30.33 57.11 11.42
C LYS A 75 28.95 57.55 11.94
N THR A 76 28.20 56.64 12.57
CA THR A 76 27.07 57.00 13.44
C THR A 76 27.39 56.56 14.87
N GLU A 77 27.21 57.51 15.80
CA GLU A 77 27.44 57.30 17.24
C GLU A 77 26.44 56.31 17.86
N PRO A 78 26.80 55.66 19.01
CA PRO A 78 25.94 54.66 19.64
C PRO A 78 24.79 55.33 20.41
N ALA A 79 23.56 55.05 20.01
CA ALA A 79 22.37 55.41 20.77
C ALA A 79 22.24 54.55 22.03
N LYS A 80 21.95 55.18 23.15
CA LYS A 80 21.71 54.58 24.47
C LYS A 80 20.53 53.60 24.40
N VAL A 81 20.76 52.34 24.67
CA VAL A 81 19.73 51.33 24.88
C VAL A 81 19.02 51.59 26.21
N THR A 82 17.81 52.11 26.14
CA THR A 82 16.85 52.13 27.25
C THR A 82 16.15 50.78 27.28
N THR A 83 16.41 50.02 28.32
CA THR A 83 15.68 48.78 28.63
C THR A 83 14.24 49.12 28.99
N SER A 84 13.33 49.07 28.04
CA SER A 84 11.90 49.01 28.33
C SER A 84 11.55 47.54 28.64
N LYS A 85 11.03 47.32 29.87
CA LYS A 85 10.39 46.07 30.25
C LYS A 85 9.19 45.87 29.31
N THR A 86 9.32 44.93 28.37
CA THR A 86 8.18 44.46 27.57
C THR A 86 7.35 43.55 28.49
N GLU A 87 6.17 44.00 28.87
CA GLU A 87 5.12 43.14 29.42
C GLU A 87 4.75 42.12 28.34
N PRO A 88 4.41 40.86 28.70
CA PRO A 88 4.00 39.87 27.75
C PRO A 88 2.72 40.36 27.07
N LEU A 89 2.77 40.52 25.73
CA LEU A 89 1.60 40.76 24.91
C LEU A 89 0.56 39.66 25.21
N LYS A 90 -0.54 40.06 25.82
CA LYS A 90 -1.76 39.24 25.84
C LYS A 90 -2.22 39.07 24.41
N VAL A 91 -1.98 37.90 23.84
CA VAL A 91 -2.63 37.49 22.60
C VAL A 91 -4.12 37.48 22.88
N GLU A 92 -4.88 38.42 22.36
CA GLU A 92 -6.34 38.38 22.36
C GLU A 92 -6.75 37.16 21.50
N THR A 93 -7.12 36.06 22.17
CA THR A 93 -7.73 34.91 21.51
C THR A 93 -9.01 35.35 20.84
N SER A 94 -9.14 35.08 19.54
CA SER A 94 -10.36 35.39 18.79
C SER A 94 -11.53 34.62 19.39
N LYS A 95 -12.77 35.09 19.17
CA LYS A 95 -13.97 34.36 19.62
C LYS A 95 -14.03 32.95 19.00
N GLU A 96 -13.48 32.77 17.83
CA GLU A 96 -13.38 31.50 17.11
C GLU A 96 -12.41 30.54 17.79
N ASP A 97 -11.22 31.00 18.20
CA ASP A 97 -10.27 30.17 18.95
C ASP A 97 -10.87 29.63 20.25
N THR A 98 -11.69 30.47 20.93
CA THR A 98 -12.38 30.06 22.15
C THR A 98 -13.42 28.99 21.90
N ALA A 99 -14.14 29.03 20.75
CA ALA A 99 -15.13 28.02 20.38
C ALA A 99 -14.46 26.67 20.05
N TYR A 100 -13.35 26.68 19.33
CA TYR A 100 -12.60 25.46 19.02
C TYR A 100 -11.92 24.85 20.24
N ASP A 101 -11.38 25.66 21.14
CA ASP A 101 -10.85 25.19 22.43
C ASP A 101 -11.94 24.48 23.25
N ALA A 102 -13.18 24.99 23.24
CA ALA A 102 -14.32 24.35 23.92
C ALA A 102 -14.68 22.98 23.29
N LEU A 103 -14.57 22.84 21.98
CA LEU A 103 -14.78 21.55 21.29
C LEU A 103 -13.71 20.53 21.65
N TYR A 104 -12.44 20.95 21.70
CA TYR A 104 -11.35 20.10 22.18
C TYR A 104 -11.58 19.60 23.60
N GLU A 105 -11.91 20.51 24.53
CA GLU A 105 -12.18 20.15 25.94
C GLU A 105 -13.37 19.19 26.07
N LYS A 106 -14.40 19.35 25.22
CA LYS A 106 -15.56 18.44 25.18
C LYS A 106 -15.12 17.03 24.76
N ARG A 107 -14.32 16.91 23.67
CA ARG A 107 -13.78 15.63 23.17
C ARG A 107 -12.84 15.00 24.20
N LEU A 108 -11.92 15.79 24.74
CA LEU A 108 -10.99 15.32 25.79
C LEU A 108 -11.78 14.78 27.00
N LYS A 109 -12.79 15.50 27.48
CA LYS A 109 -13.62 15.05 28.62
C LYS A 109 -14.36 13.73 28.32
N HIS A 110 -14.76 13.52 27.08
CA HIS A 110 -15.44 12.29 26.66
C HIS A 110 -14.50 11.08 26.76
N TYR A 111 -13.29 11.18 26.27
CA TYR A 111 -12.34 10.05 26.18
C TYR A 111 -11.37 9.95 27.36
N TYR A 112 -11.25 10.96 28.21
CA TYR A 112 -10.15 11.09 29.18
C TYR A 112 -10.03 9.91 30.14
N ASN A 113 -11.14 9.43 30.69
CA ASN A 113 -11.12 8.38 31.69
C ASN A 113 -10.72 7.03 31.09
N ASP A 114 -11.25 6.71 29.93
CA ASP A 114 -10.97 5.45 29.21
C ASP A 114 -9.55 5.46 28.68
N LEU A 115 -9.11 6.56 28.08
CA LEU A 115 -7.74 6.75 27.61
C LEU A 115 -6.74 6.61 28.76
N LYS A 116 -7.00 7.24 29.90
CA LYS A 116 -6.14 7.17 31.09
C LYS A 116 -6.09 5.75 31.65
N TRP A 117 -7.24 5.10 31.73
CA TRP A 117 -7.33 3.73 32.24
C TRP A 117 -6.55 2.76 31.36
N LEU A 118 -6.81 2.76 30.05
CA LEU A 118 -6.08 1.91 29.11
C LEU A 118 -4.57 2.16 29.13
N TYR A 119 -4.17 3.43 29.18
CA TYR A 119 -2.75 3.82 29.24
C TYR A 119 -2.07 3.31 30.51
N CYS A 120 -2.71 3.51 31.66
CA CYS A 120 -2.17 3.04 32.93
C CYS A 120 -2.16 1.52 33.03
N GLU A 121 -3.13 0.82 32.44
CA GLU A 121 -3.19 -0.65 32.42
C GLU A 121 -2.13 -1.23 31.49
N LEU A 122 -1.96 -0.67 30.29
CA LEU A 122 -0.97 -1.15 29.33
C LEU A 122 0.46 -0.99 29.85
N PHE A 123 0.75 0.13 30.51
CA PHE A 123 2.09 0.50 31.01
C PHE A 123 2.20 0.45 32.53
N ARG A 124 1.39 -0.34 33.23
CA ARG A 124 1.29 -0.36 34.71
C ARG A 124 2.61 -0.61 35.43
N ASP A 125 3.52 -1.35 34.81
CA ASP A 125 4.82 -1.69 35.38
C ASP A 125 5.86 -0.56 35.23
N HIS A 126 5.52 0.51 34.48
CA HIS A 126 6.43 1.64 34.28
C HIS A 126 6.31 2.66 35.44
N PRO A 127 7.41 2.99 36.11
CA PRO A 127 7.37 3.78 37.35
C PRO A 127 6.81 5.22 37.19
N GLU A 128 6.89 5.78 35.97
CA GLU A 128 6.47 7.17 35.68
C GLU A 128 5.22 7.24 34.80
N VAL A 129 4.41 6.19 34.76
CA VAL A 129 3.26 6.09 33.84
C VAL A 129 2.30 7.29 33.93
N THR A 130 2.02 7.77 35.15
CA THR A 130 1.14 8.93 35.36
C THR A 130 1.75 10.24 34.87
N GLY A 131 3.06 10.41 35.05
CA GLY A 131 3.79 11.59 34.56
C GLY A 131 3.88 11.65 33.05
N THR A 132 4.14 10.50 32.41
CA THR A 132 4.20 10.37 30.95
C THR A 132 2.83 10.59 30.31
N PHE A 133 1.73 10.10 30.92
CA PHE A 133 0.37 10.39 30.49
C PHE A 133 0.02 11.89 30.56
N SER A 134 0.39 12.53 31.68
CA SER A 134 0.17 13.98 31.85
C SER A 134 0.96 14.82 30.84
N SER A 135 2.17 14.38 30.49
CA SER A 135 2.98 15.00 29.45
C SER A 135 2.34 14.84 28.07
N LEU A 136 1.82 13.64 27.75
CA LEU A 136 1.09 13.37 26.49
C LEU A 136 -0.11 14.32 26.34
N THR A 137 -0.99 14.37 27.34
CA THR A 137 -2.20 15.20 27.27
C THR A 137 -1.90 16.70 27.15
N LYS A 138 -0.82 17.17 27.77
CA LYS A 138 -0.36 18.54 27.60
C LYS A 138 0.09 18.82 26.17
N LYS A 139 0.92 17.95 25.59
CA LYS A 139 1.40 18.09 24.21
C LYS A 139 0.28 17.98 23.18
N MET A 140 -0.68 17.09 23.38
CA MET A 140 -1.89 17.01 22.54
C MET A 140 -2.59 18.37 22.44
N LYS A 141 -2.74 19.07 23.56
CA LYS A 141 -3.35 20.41 23.58
C LYS A 141 -2.49 21.47 22.88
N GLU A 142 -1.17 21.40 23.02
CA GLU A 142 -0.25 22.28 22.31
C GLU A 142 -0.38 22.08 20.79
N ILE A 143 -0.30 20.85 20.31
CA ILE A 143 -0.44 20.52 18.88
C ILE A 143 -1.83 20.91 18.33
N TYR A 144 -2.91 20.69 19.09
CA TYR A 144 -4.25 21.13 18.70
C TYR A 144 -4.34 22.65 18.50
N ARG A 145 -3.68 23.43 19.34
CA ARG A 145 -3.65 24.90 19.20
C ARG A 145 -2.92 25.36 17.94
N GLU A 146 -1.85 24.64 17.56
CA GLU A 146 -1.08 24.90 16.34
C GLU A 146 -1.84 24.51 15.06
N ARG A 147 -2.87 23.66 15.18
CA ARG A 147 -3.70 23.22 14.04
C ARG A 147 -4.43 24.39 13.40
N SER A 148 -4.35 24.55 12.07
CA SER A 148 -4.97 25.66 11.35
C SER A 148 -6.49 25.69 11.48
N LEU A 149 -7.10 26.86 11.37
CA LEU A 149 -8.56 27.03 11.47
C LEU A 149 -9.29 26.21 10.41
N SER A 150 -8.80 26.19 9.18
CA SER A 150 -9.40 25.41 8.09
C SER A 150 -9.37 23.89 8.36
N MET A 151 -8.32 23.38 9.03
CA MET A 151 -8.28 21.98 9.46
C MET A 151 -9.23 21.70 10.61
N LYS A 152 -9.35 22.61 11.60
CA LYS A 152 -10.30 22.48 12.70
C LYS A 152 -11.76 22.46 12.20
N GLU A 153 -12.06 23.25 11.16
CA GLU A 153 -13.37 23.25 10.49
C GLU A 153 -13.63 21.92 9.76
N ALA A 154 -12.65 21.41 9.01
CA ALA A 154 -12.75 20.10 8.36
C ALA A 154 -12.94 18.97 9.39
N ASP A 155 -12.20 18.99 10.50
CA ASP A 155 -12.37 18.06 11.61
C ASP A 155 -13.78 18.08 12.22
N GLN A 156 -14.36 19.27 12.33
CA GLN A 156 -15.72 19.41 12.85
C GLN A 156 -16.75 18.78 11.91
N ASN A 157 -16.58 18.96 10.60
CA ASN A 157 -17.44 18.35 9.59
C ASN A 157 -17.34 16.81 9.63
N CYS A 158 -16.13 16.26 9.74
CA CYS A 158 -15.92 14.82 9.88
C CYS A 158 -16.51 14.29 11.21
N ALA A 159 -16.34 15.02 12.31
CA ALA A 159 -16.90 14.63 13.61
C ALA A 159 -18.45 14.69 13.64
N ALA A 160 -19.08 15.45 12.75
CA ALA A 160 -20.55 15.50 12.60
C ALA A 160 -21.11 14.27 11.88
N ASP A 161 -20.34 13.63 11.01
CA ASP A 161 -20.65 12.34 10.34
C ASP A 161 -19.45 11.40 10.48
N PRO A 162 -19.30 10.67 11.59
CA PRO A 162 -18.14 9.80 11.83
C PRO A 162 -17.95 8.69 10.79
N ASP A 163 -19.00 8.34 10.04
CA ASP A 163 -18.98 7.32 8.99
C ASP A 163 -18.84 7.90 7.57
N TRP A 164 -18.44 9.17 7.45
CA TRP A 164 -18.28 9.84 6.14
C TRP A 164 -17.40 9.04 5.16
N PHE A 165 -16.34 8.40 5.65
CA PHE A 165 -15.40 7.64 4.85
C PHE A 165 -16.00 6.34 4.29
N ARG A 166 -17.10 5.82 4.86
CA ARG A 166 -17.83 4.66 4.36
C ARG A 166 -18.71 4.99 3.17
N LYS A 167 -19.15 6.25 3.09
CA LYS A 167 -20.08 6.79 2.07
C LYS A 167 -19.36 7.42 0.89
N THR A 168 -18.08 7.70 1.03
CA THR A 168 -17.26 8.36 0.00
C THR A 168 -16.55 7.31 -0.85
N THR A 169 -16.68 7.40 -2.17
CA THR A 169 -15.90 6.57 -3.09
C THR A 169 -14.47 7.08 -3.14
N PHE A 170 -13.53 6.29 -2.65
CA PHE A 170 -12.09 6.57 -2.75
C PHE A 170 -11.46 5.74 -3.85
N THR A 171 -10.44 6.30 -4.52
CA THR A 171 -9.51 5.56 -5.37
C THR A 171 -8.09 5.98 -4.99
N GLY A 172 -7.31 5.03 -4.52
CA GLY A 172 -5.95 5.27 -4.03
C GLY A 172 -4.88 4.93 -5.07
N MET A 173 -3.78 5.65 -5.02
CA MET A 173 -2.55 5.31 -5.74
C MET A 173 -1.39 5.22 -4.75
N ALA A 174 -0.71 4.08 -4.71
CA ALA A 174 0.45 3.85 -3.84
C ALA A 174 1.75 4.13 -4.60
N VAL A 175 2.56 5.02 -4.05
CA VAL A 175 3.76 5.55 -4.68
C VAL A 175 4.94 5.50 -3.70
N ASN A 176 6.08 5.00 -4.16
CA ASN A 176 7.35 5.25 -3.50
C ASN A 176 7.94 6.54 -4.10
N PRO A 177 8.13 7.63 -3.33
CA PRO A 177 8.60 8.90 -3.88
C PRO A 177 9.94 8.81 -4.60
N ALA A 178 10.88 8.00 -4.07
CA ALA A 178 12.21 7.82 -4.65
C ALA A 178 12.18 7.13 -6.03
N ASP A 179 11.30 6.15 -6.20
CA ASP A 179 11.19 5.40 -7.45
C ASP A 179 10.29 6.09 -8.49
N PHE A 180 9.33 6.89 -8.03
CA PHE A 180 8.36 7.56 -8.90
C PHE A 180 8.85 8.92 -9.39
N ALA A 181 9.44 9.74 -8.51
CA ALA A 181 9.76 11.15 -8.81
C ALA A 181 11.08 11.64 -8.21
N ASP A 182 11.94 10.74 -7.76
CA ASP A 182 13.23 10.97 -7.08
C ASP A 182 13.07 11.64 -5.69
N THR A 183 12.20 12.64 -5.55
CA THR A 183 12.04 13.44 -4.33
C THR A 183 10.59 13.83 -4.09
N LEU A 184 10.28 14.33 -2.88
CA LEU A 184 8.97 14.92 -2.56
C LEU A 184 8.65 16.14 -3.40
N SER A 185 9.65 16.97 -3.70
CA SER A 185 9.48 18.12 -4.61
C SER A 185 9.15 17.64 -6.02
N GLY A 186 9.90 16.64 -6.54
CA GLY A 186 9.61 16.02 -7.83
C GLY A 186 8.22 15.39 -7.89
N LEU A 187 7.74 14.83 -6.77
CA LEU A 187 6.39 14.27 -6.66
C LEU A 187 5.32 15.38 -6.72
N SER A 188 5.57 16.54 -6.12
CA SER A 188 4.69 17.70 -6.26
C SER A 188 4.48 18.10 -7.73
N ASP A 189 5.51 17.98 -8.58
CA ASP A 189 5.44 18.27 -10.01
C ASP A 189 4.66 17.20 -10.81
N LYS A 190 4.27 16.09 -10.17
CA LYS A 190 3.54 14.97 -10.78
C LYS A 190 2.08 14.87 -10.33
N LEU A 191 1.58 15.81 -9.53
CA LEU A 191 0.19 15.76 -9.03
C LEU A 191 -0.84 15.83 -10.16
N ASP A 192 -0.55 16.53 -11.25
CA ASP A 192 -1.41 16.57 -12.43
C ASP A 192 -1.57 15.18 -13.04
N TYR A 193 -0.49 14.40 -13.12
CA TYR A 193 -0.54 13.01 -13.59
C TYR A 193 -1.38 12.13 -12.64
N ILE A 194 -1.22 12.29 -11.33
CA ILE A 194 -2.01 11.53 -10.33
C ILE A 194 -3.50 11.89 -10.44
N SER A 195 -3.82 13.17 -10.69
CA SER A 195 -5.20 13.61 -10.94
C SER A 195 -5.76 13.06 -12.26
N GLU A 196 -4.93 12.95 -13.29
CA GLU A 196 -5.29 12.31 -14.57
C GLU A 196 -5.65 10.82 -14.37
N CYS A 197 -4.93 10.12 -13.49
CA CYS A 197 -5.27 8.76 -13.04
C CYS A 197 -6.52 8.68 -12.15
N LYS A 198 -7.28 9.77 -11.97
CA LYS A 198 -8.47 9.84 -11.10
C LYS A 198 -8.25 9.37 -9.65
N ALA A 199 -7.00 9.30 -9.20
CA ALA A 199 -6.68 8.98 -7.82
C ALA A 199 -6.95 10.20 -6.93
N ASP A 200 -7.80 10.03 -5.93
CA ASP A 200 -8.13 11.05 -4.93
C ASP A 200 -7.37 10.86 -3.61
N THR A 201 -6.60 9.78 -3.52
CA THR A 201 -5.79 9.45 -2.35
C THR A 201 -4.41 8.97 -2.78
N LEU A 202 -3.37 9.67 -2.31
CA LEU A 202 -1.97 9.36 -2.58
C LEU A 202 -1.34 8.71 -1.35
N TYR A 203 -0.99 7.42 -1.45
CA TYR A 203 -0.30 6.65 -0.41
C TYR A 203 1.21 6.72 -0.64
N LEU A 204 1.96 7.35 0.28
CA LEU A 204 3.42 7.36 0.25
C LEU A 204 3.98 6.18 1.03
N THR A 205 4.73 5.33 0.35
CA THR A 205 5.45 4.19 0.94
C THR A 205 6.94 4.53 1.06
N ASP A 206 7.63 3.89 2.01
CA ASP A 206 9.09 3.99 2.17
C ASP A 206 9.64 5.42 2.33
N LEU A 207 8.83 6.31 2.94
CA LEU A 207 9.19 7.72 3.15
C LEU A 207 10.10 7.92 4.36
N PHE A 208 9.92 7.10 5.41
CA PHE A 208 10.56 7.31 6.69
C PHE A 208 11.62 6.25 7.00
N GLN A 209 12.62 6.65 7.75
CA GLN A 209 13.56 5.75 8.42
C GLN A 209 13.48 5.95 9.95
N ALA A 210 13.61 4.85 10.69
CA ALA A 210 13.66 4.87 12.14
C ALA A 210 14.96 5.52 12.64
N THR A 211 14.85 6.33 13.68
CA THR A 211 15.99 6.86 14.42
C THR A 211 16.30 5.98 15.64
N SER A 212 17.46 6.18 16.26
CA SER A 212 17.83 5.49 17.50
C SER A 212 16.85 5.70 18.67
N ASN A 213 15.99 6.71 18.59
CA ASN A 213 14.99 7.04 19.61
C ASN A 213 13.56 6.57 19.19
N CYS A 214 13.45 5.66 18.24
CA CYS A 214 12.18 5.16 17.68
C CYS A 214 11.24 6.26 17.15
N SER A 215 11.75 7.46 16.86
CA SER A 215 11.05 8.44 16.05
C SER A 215 11.36 8.21 14.58
N LEU A 216 10.43 8.60 13.72
CA LEU A 216 10.61 8.51 12.28
C LEU A 216 11.16 9.82 11.74
N ARG A 217 12.06 9.72 10.78
CA ARG A 217 12.59 10.85 10.03
C ARG A 217 12.46 10.57 8.55
N ILE A 218 12.09 11.57 7.77
CA ILE A 218 12.11 11.47 6.31
C ILE A 218 13.51 11.08 5.86
N ILE A 219 13.59 10.15 4.92
CA ILE A 219 14.86 9.73 4.31
C ILE A 219 15.46 10.97 3.62
N PRO A 220 16.69 11.40 3.98
CA PRO A 220 17.26 12.68 3.54
C PRO A 220 17.37 12.83 2.01
N GLU A 221 17.55 11.71 1.31
CA GLU A 221 17.66 11.65 -0.14
C GLU A 221 16.31 11.92 -0.83
N ILE A 222 15.20 11.71 -0.13
CA ILE A 222 13.83 11.92 -0.65
C ILE A 222 13.37 13.37 -0.41
N GLY A 223 13.76 13.98 0.73
CA GLY A 223 13.38 15.35 1.02
C GLY A 223 13.40 15.71 2.51
N THR A 224 12.77 16.84 2.81
CA THR A 224 12.68 17.44 4.14
C THR A 224 11.23 17.52 4.61
N SER A 225 11.01 17.90 5.88
CA SER A 225 9.66 18.19 6.41
C SER A 225 9.00 19.37 5.67
N GLU A 226 9.77 20.37 5.24
CA GLU A 226 9.26 21.48 4.44
C GLU A 226 8.75 21.03 3.07
N ASP A 227 9.46 20.08 2.42
CA ASP A 227 9.03 19.48 1.17
C ASP A 227 7.73 18.68 1.36
N LEU A 228 7.60 17.94 2.46
CA LEU A 228 6.38 17.19 2.80
C LEU A 228 5.21 18.14 3.05
N TYR A 229 5.42 19.21 3.80
CA TYR A 229 4.40 20.25 4.03
C TYR A 229 3.93 20.86 2.71
N THR A 230 4.87 21.19 1.82
CA THR A 230 4.58 21.74 0.50
C THR A 230 3.79 20.75 -0.36
N LEU A 231 4.20 19.49 -0.39
CA LEU A 231 3.46 18.41 -1.08
C LEU A 231 2.04 18.27 -0.52
N ALA A 232 1.88 18.24 0.80
CA ALA A 232 0.56 18.11 1.44
C ALA A 232 -0.36 19.30 1.11
N ALA A 233 0.20 20.52 1.06
CA ALA A 233 -0.54 21.70 0.65
C ALA A 233 -0.97 21.65 -0.83
N ASN A 234 -0.10 21.15 -1.71
CA ASN A 234 -0.39 20.98 -3.13
C ASN A 234 -1.42 19.85 -3.37
N CYS A 235 -1.29 18.72 -2.69
CA CYS A 235 -2.28 17.63 -2.70
C CYS A 235 -3.67 18.17 -2.31
N ARG A 236 -3.77 18.94 -1.22
CA ARG A 236 -5.05 19.53 -0.78
C ARG A 236 -5.65 20.46 -1.82
N LYS A 237 -4.84 21.28 -2.51
CA LYS A 237 -5.31 22.15 -3.61
C LYS A 237 -5.83 21.33 -4.79
N ALA A 238 -5.20 20.19 -5.07
CA ALA A 238 -5.62 19.26 -6.12
C ALA A 238 -6.80 18.37 -5.72
N GLY A 239 -7.29 18.45 -4.47
CA GLY A 239 -8.36 17.57 -3.95
C GLY A 239 -7.88 16.16 -3.63
N ILE A 240 -6.57 15.94 -3.51
CA ILE A 240 -5.95 14.65 -3.22
C ILE A 240 -5.68 14.55 -1.72
N ARG A 241 -6.08 13.45 -1.11
CA ARG A 241 -5.75 13.10 0.28
C ARG A 241 -4.36 12.51 0.36
N LEU A 242 -3.58 12.92 1.34
CA LEU A 242 -2.25 12.37 1.57
C LEU A 242 -2.32 11.29 2.65
N ALA A 243 -1.86 10.10 2.31
CA ALA A 243 -1.73 8.96 3.21
C ALA A 243 -0.25 8.66 3.47
N LEU A 244 0.14 8.53 4.75
CA LEU A 244 1.51 8.26 5.18
C LEU A 244 1.59 6.94 5.94
N GLU A 245 2.68 6.21 5.75
CA GLU A 245 2.95 4.98 6.49
C GLU A 245 3.81 5.28 7.72
N ILE A 246 3.29 4.94 8.91
CA ILE A 246 3.98 4.99 10.20
C ILE A 246 3.94 3.59 10.82
N PRO A 247 4.80 2.67 10.38
CA PRO A 247 4.70 1.28 10.75
C PRO A 247 5.06 1.05 12.22
N LEU A 248 4.20 0.31 12.92
CA LEU A 248 4.44 -0.11 14.32
C LEU A 248 5.71 -0.97 14.45
N SER A 249 6.07 -1.70 13.40
CA SER A 249 7.25 -2.57 13.35
C SER A 249 8.59 -1.84 13.23
N LEU A 250 8.61 -0.54 12.89
CA LEU A 250 9.86 0.25 12.87
C LEU A 250 10.37 0.62 14.27
N SER A 251 9.59 0.38 15.29
CA SER A 251 10.13 0.37 16.66
C SER A 251 11.06 -0.84 16.79
N VAL A 252 12.31 -0.58 17.16
CA VAL A 252 13.34 -1.62 17.37
C VAL A 252 12.74 -2.75 18.22
N ASP A 253 12.68 -3.96 17.67
CA ASP A 253 12.22 -5.13 18.41
C ASP A 253 13.15 -5.32 19.62
N ASP A 254 12.57 -5.55 20.78
CA ASP A 254 13.37 -6.01 21.92
C ASP A 254 13.94 -7.39 21.55
N PRO A 255 15.26 -7.53 21.47
CA PRO A 255 15.89 -8.80 21.10
C PRO A 255 15.51 -9.98 22.01
N GLN A 256 14.94 -9.70 23.19
CA GLN A 256 14.56 -10.71 24.18
C GLN A 256 13.09 -11.12 24.12
N SER A 257 12.18 -10.23 23.72
CA SER A 257 10.74 -10.51 23.73
C SER A 257 10.10 -10.58 22.34
N GLY A 258 10.78 -10.09 21.29
CA GLY A 258 10.23 -9.99 19.92
C GLY A 258 9.00 -9.09 19.80
N ALA A 259 8.64 -8.34 20.86
CA ALA A 259 7.49 -7.46 20.85
C ALA A 259 7.87 -6.04 20.42
N PRO A 260 7.02 -5.35 19.64
CA PRO A 260 7.27 -3.97 19.22
C PRO A 260 7.50 -3.04 20.42
N CYS A 261 8.53 -2.17 20.34
CA CYS A 261 8.89 -1.23 21.41
C CYS A 261 7.72 -0.32 21.82
N VAL A 262 6.80 0.01 20.92
CA VAL A 262 5.61 0.81 21.21
C VAL A 262 4.68 0.17 22.24
N LEU A 263 4.74 -1.16 22.40
CA LEU A 263 4.00 -1.91 23.42
C LEU A 263 4.75 -2.04 24.74
N GLN A 264 6.04 -1.69 24.78
CA GLN A 264 6.89 -1.90 25.94
C GLN A 264 7.03 -0.66 26.80
N THR A 265 7.12 0.52 26.18
CA THR A 265 7.36 1.75 26.93
C THR A 265 6.40 2.87 26.55
N PRO A 266 5.90 3.63 27.54
CA PRO A 266 5.03 4.78 27.28
C PRO A 266 5.74 5.89 26.48
N ALA A 267 7.07 5.97 26.53
CA ALA A 267 7.84 6.98 25.81
C ALA A 267 7.76 6.77 24.28
N TYR A 268 7.93 5.54 23.81
CA TYR A 268 7.83 5.20 22.39
C TYR A 268 6.40 5.33 21.86
N PHE A 269 5.43 4.88 22.64
CA PHE A 269 4.02 5.06 22.28
C PHE A 269 3.66 6.54 22.15
N ASN A 270 4.06 7.36 23.12
CA ASN A 270 3.83 8.81 23.08
C ASN A 270 4.52 9.45 21.86
N ALA A 271 5.77 9.07 21.55
CA ALA A 271 6.49 9.59 20.40
C ALA A 271 5.74 9.29 19.10
N MET A 272 5.26 8.06 18.90
CA MET A 272 4.45 7.68 17.75
C MET A 272 3.16 8.51 17.65
N LEU A 273 2.40 8.63 18.76
CA LEU A 273 1.16 9.40 18.78
C LEU A 273 1.39 10.87 18.43
N LEU A 274 2.40 11.49 19.03
CA LEU A 274 2.70 12.90 18.77
C LEU A 274 3.13 13.12 17.34
N GLN A 275 3.90 12.21 16.76
CA GLN A 275 4.31 12.28 15.36
C GLN A 275 3.10 12.17 14.40
N ILE A 276 2.14 11.29 14.67
CA ILE A 276 0.88 11.23 13.91
C ILE A 276 0.17 12.58 13.94
N LEU A 277 0.05 13.19 15.13
CA LEU A 277 -0.63 14.48 15.29
C LEU A 277 0.11 15.64 14.60
N GLU A 278 1.44 15.66 14.68
CA GLU A 278 2.29 16.66 13.99
C GLU A 278 2.14 16.55 12.48
N LEU A 279 2.26 15.34 11.92
CA LEU A 279 2.06 15.09 10.48
C LEU A 279 0.62 15.37 10.02
N ALA A 280 -0.39 15.17 10.90
CA ALA A 280 -1.77 15.58 10.63
C ALA A 280 -1.90 17.11 10.54
N ASN A 281 -1.10 17.86 11.29
CA ASN A 281 -1.02 19.32 11.18
C ASN A 281 -0.28 19.78 9.92
N GLU A 282 0.66 18.98 9.41
CA GLU A 282 1.29 19.21 8.11
C GLU A 282 0.35 18.94 6.94
N GLY A 283 -0.71 18.14 7.14
CA GLY A 283 -1.78 17.96 6.16
C GLY A 283 -2.02 16.53 5.72
N ALA A 284 -1.35 15.55 6.30
CA ALA A 284 -1.69 14.15 6.12
C ALA A 284 -3.07 13.85 6.72
N SER A 285 -3.85 12.99 6.06
CA SER A 285 -5.22 12.68 6.46
C SER A 285 -5.48 11.18 6.65
N ILE A 286 -4.58 10.31 6.22
CA ILE A 286 -4.64 8.87 6.45
C ILE A 286 -3.28 8.41 6.99
N PHE A 287 -3.29 7.60 8.05
CA PHE A 287 -2.08 7.02 8.62
C PHE A 287 -2.15 5.50 8.60
N SER A 288 -1.27 4.89 7.81
CA SER A 288 -1.06 3.45 7.85
C SER A 288 -0.10 3.10 8.99
N LEU A 289 -0.55 2.25 9.89
CA LEU A 289 0.27 1.70 10.97
C LEU A 289 1.14 0.51 10.50
N GLY A 290 1.18 0.27 9.19
CA GLY A 290 1.89 -0.84 8.57
C GLY A 290 1.29 -2.20 8.91
N VAL A 291 2.10 -3.25 8.77
CA VAL A 291 1.70 -4.62 9.15
C VAL A 291 1.56 -4.71 10.66
N LEU A 292 0.36 -5.10 11.10
CA LEU A 292 0.08 -5.30 12.52
C LEU A 292 0.88 -6.49 13.04
N PRO A 293 1.57 -6.35 14.19
CA PRO A 293 2.43 -7.40 14.70
C PRO A 293 1.65 -8.67 15.05
N MET A 294 2.23 -9.81 14.73
CA MET A 294 1.74 -11.11 15.15
C MET A 294 2.10 -11.32 16.62
N ILE A 295 1.12 -11.12 17.50
CA ILE A 295 1.27 -11.23 18.97
C ILE A 295 0.51 -12.47 19.43
N PRO A 296 1.03 -13.24 20.42
CA PRO A 296 0.32 -14.34 21.03
C PRO A 296 -1.08 -13.92 21.53
N GLU A 297 -2.06 -14.81 21.42
CA GLU A 297 -3.47 -14.51 21.71
C GLU A 297 -3.68 -13.94 23.12
N GLU A 298 -2.94 -14.45 24.11
CA GLU A 298 -2.97 -13.96 25.48
C GLU A 298 -2.51 -12.50 25.65
N ASN A 299 -1.77 -11.95 24.67
CA ASN A 299 -1.29 -10.57 24.65
C ASN A 299 -2.02 -9.70 23.63
N LEU A 300 -2.91 -10.25 22.82
CA LEU A 300 -3.60 -9.52 21.75
C LEU A 300 -4.38 -8.30 22.26
N TRP A 301 -4.86 -8.35 23.50
CA TRP A 301 -5.49 -7.21 24.17
C TRP A 301 -4.62 -5.96 24.25
N LYS A 302 -3.27 -6.13 24.29
CA LYS A 302 -2.33 -5.01 24.30
C LYS A 302 -2.36 -4.26 22.97
N LEU A 303 -2.39 -5.00 21.86
CA LEU A 303 -2.50 -4.40 20.53
C LEU A 303 -3.85 -3.68 20.37
N HIS A 304 -4.96 -4.32 20.73
CA HIS A 304 -6.27 -3.66 20.73
C HIS A 304 -6.30 -2.40 21.60
N SER A 305 -5.70 -2.43 22.79
CA SER A 305 -5.60 -1.26 23.66
C SER A 305 -4.80 -0.12 23.02
N LEU A 306 -3.68 -0.45 22.36
CA LEU A 306 -2.86 0.53 21.63
C LEU A 306 -3.66 1.16 20.48
N LEU A 307 -4.33 0.36 19.67
CA LEU A 307 -5.15 0.85 18.54
C LEU A 307 -6.30 1.76 19.03
N ARG A 308 -7.01 1.36 20.10
CA ARG A 308 -8.06 2.18 20.74
C ARG A 308 -7.53 3.51 21.24
N MET A 309 -6.41 3.50 21.97
CA MET A 309 -5.80 4.73 22.46
C MET A 309 -5.35 5.63 21.32
N THR A 310 -4.76 5.07 20.27
CA THR A 310 -4.39 5.82 19.06
C THR A 310 -5.63 6.47 18.44
N ARG A 311 -6.72 5.71 18.30
CA ARG A 311 -7.99 6.24 17.82
C ARG A 311 -8.52 7.36 18.70
N MET A 312 -8.60 7.17 20.01
CA MET A 312 -9.09 8.19 20.96
C MET A 312 -8.27 9.48 20.90
N VAL A 313 -6.93 9.38 20.80
CA VAL A 313 -6.04 10.55 20.69
C VAL A 313 -6.33 11.32 19.40
N CYS A 314 -6.51 10.62 18.28
CA CYS A 314 -6.89 11.25 17.02
C CYS A 314 -8.28 11.89 17.09
N GLU A 315 -9.27 11.23 17.66
CA GLU A 315 -10.63 11.78 17.84
C GLU A 315 -10.63 13.04 18.72
N ILE A 316 -9.71 13.14 19.68
CA ILE A 316 -9.59 14.33 20.52
C ILE A 316 -8.99 15.51 19.73
N VAL A 317 -7.91 15.26 18.97
CA VAL A 317 -7.07 16.32 18.38
C VAL A 317 -7.46 16.63 16.92
N CYS A 318 -7.65 15.59 16.10
CA CYS A 318 -7.83 15.68 14.65
C CYS A 318 -8.81 14.59 14.13
N PRO A 319 -10.12 14.67 14.50
CA PRO A 319 -11.09 13.62 14.18
C PRO A 319 -11.35 13.41 12.69
N GLY A 320 -10.78 14.24 11.81
CA GLY A 320 -10.88 14.08 10.35
C GLY A 320 -9.87 13.09 9.77
N ILE A 321 -8.90 12.56 10.55
CA ILE A 321 -7.93 11.59 10.04
C ILE A 321 -8.46 10.16 10.10
N LEU A 322 -7.93 9.30 9.20
CA LEU A 322 -8.23 7.87 9.16
C LEU A 322 -7.00 7.05 9.56
N LEU A 323 -7.24 5.98 10.32
CA LEU A 323 -6.22 5.01 10.71
C LEU A 323 -6.39 3.73 9.91
N LEU A 324 -5.31 3.24 9.34
CA LEU A 324 -5.21 2.01 8.54
C LEU A 324 -4.21 1.04 9.18
N GLY A 325 -4.51 -0.24 9.18
CA GLY A 325 -3.55 -1.31 9.51
C GLY A 325 -3.62 -2.44 8.51
N GLU A 326 -2.50 -3.13 8.30
CA GLU A 326 -2.39 -4.29 7.40
C GLU A 326 -2.28 -5.59 8.21
N THR A 327 -2.94 -6.65 7.76
CA THR A 327 -2.88 -7.96 8.41
C THR A 327 -3.07 -9.10 7.41
N ASP A 328 -2.35 -10.20 7.64
CA ASP A 328 -2.50 -11.46 6.91
C ASP A 328 -3.57 -12.39 7.52
N ARG A 329 -4.27 -11.92 8.57
CA ARG A 329 -5.33 -12.71 9.20
C ARG A 329 -6.55 -12.85 8.26
N PRO A 330 -7.30 -13.96 8.37
CA PRO A 330 -8.57 -14.09 7.64
C PRO A 330 -9.51 -12.91 7.87
N PRO A 331 -10.39 -12.55 6.91
CA PRO A 331 -11.23 -11.34 7.00
C PRO A 331 -12.04 -11.21 8.28
N ALA A 332 -12.52 -12.31 8.88
CA ALA A 332 -13.27 -12.27 10.13
C ALA A 332 -12.40 -11.85 11.33
N GLU A 333 -11.13 -12.28 11.38
CA GLU A 333 -10.17 -11.86 12.40
C GLU A 333 -9.65 -10.45 12.12
N ALA A 334 -9.39 -10.14 10.84
CA ALA A 334 -9.00 -8.82 10.39
C ALA A 334 -10.06 -7.76 10.77
N ALA A 335 -11.34 -8.10 10.65
CA ALA A 335 -12.45 -7.22 11.03
C ALA A 335 -12.45 -6.84 12.52
N ALA A 336 -11.90 -7.69 13.40
CA ALA A 336 -11.81 -7.41 14.83
C ALA A 336 -10.97 -6.16 15.13
N PHE A 337 -10.02 -5.81 14.26
CA PHE A 337 -9.21 -4.57 14.40
C PHE A 337 -9.98 -3.28 14.08
N GLY A 338 -11.22 -3.38 13.61
CA GLY A 338 -12.14 -2.24 13.57
C GLY A 338 -12.69 -1.85 14.94
N GLY A 339 -12.59 -2.75 15.91
CA GLY A 339 -13.17 -2.59 17.24
C GLY A 339 -14.69 -2.76 17.23
N THR A 340 -15.36 -2.09 18.16
CA THR A 340 -16.82 -2.05 18.28
C THR A 340 -17.32 -0.62 18.15
N SER A 341 -18.65 -0.43 18.01
CA SER A 341 -19.26 0.92 17.99
C SER A 341 -18.91 1.75 19.22
N ASP A 342 -18.81 1.11 20.39
CA ASP A 342 -18.52 1.80 21.65
C ASP A 342 -17.00 1.96 21.90
N MET A 343 -16.19 1.12 21.24
CA MET A 343 -14.72 1.13 21.35
C MET A 343 -14.09 0.94 19.97
N PRO A 344 -14.18 1.95 19.10
CA PRO A 344 -13.61 1.88 17.75
C PRO A 344 -12.07 1.84 17.80
N GLU A 345 -11.48 1.13 16.84
CA GLU A 345 -10.04 1.00 16.65
C GLU A 345 -9.64 1.58 15.29
N LEU A 346 -9.36 0.74 14.30
CA LEU A 346 -9.02 1.20 12.96
C LEU A 346 -10.27 1.58 12.14
N HIS A 347 -10.10 2.54 11.26
CA HIS A 347 -11.12 2.88 10.26
C HIS A 347 -11.06 1.93 9.08
N ILE A 348 -9.84 1.59 8.66
CA ILE A 348 -9.52 0.84 7.45
C ILE A 348 -8.59 -0.30 7.82
N VAL A 349 -8.85 -1.47 7.26
CA VAL A 349 -7.96 -2.63 7.38
C VAL A 349 -7.60 -3.12 5.98
N ASN A 350 -6.30 -3.34 5.77
CA ASN A 350 -5.77 -3.94 4.57
C ASN A 350 -5.65 -5.45 4.80
N SER A 351 -6.37 -6.25 4.01
CA SER A 351 -6.33 -7.71 4.08
C SER A 351 -5.70 -8.29 2.81
N THR A 352 -4.67 -9.11 2.98
CA THR A 352 -3.99 -9.80 1.87
C THR A 352 -4.82 -10.93 1.26
N GLN A 353 -5.90 -11.36 1.93
CA GLN A 353 -6.75 -12.49 1.51
C GLN A 353 -7.28 -12.32 0.08
N LEU A 354 -7.83 -11.15 -0.23
CA LEU A 354 -8.41 -10.90 -1.56
C LEU A 354 -7.36 -11.02 -2.66
N MET A 355 -6.16 -10.48 -2.46
CA MET A 355 -5.05 -10.61 -3.40
C MET A 355 -4.70 -12.08 -3.63
N SER A 356 -4.58 -12.88 -2.57
CA SER A 356 -4.31 -14.32 -2.65
C SER A 356 -5.40 -15.07 -3.41
N ASP A 357 -6.69 -14.84 -3.07
CA ASP A 357 -7.83 -15.50 -3.71
C ASP A 357 -7.95 -15.13 -5.20
N LEU A 358 -7.61 -13.89 -5.55
CA LEU A 358 -7.63 -13.42 -6.93
C LEU A 358 -6.54 -14.09 -7.77
N TRP A 359 -5.28 -14.08 -7.31
CA TRP A 359 -4.18 -14.71 -8.06
C TRP A 359 -4.31 -16.24 -8.08
N HIS A 360 -4.90 -16.85 -7.05
CA HIS A 360 -5.34 -18.25 -7.11
C HIS A 360 -6.34 -18.46 -8.26
N THR A 361 -7.35 -17.60 -8.38
CA THR A 361 -8.37 -17.69 -9.43
C THR A 361 -7.75 -17.52 -10.82
N VAL A 362 -6.79 -16.60 -10.99
CA VAL A 362 -6.04 -16.41 -12.24
C VAL A 362 -5.32 -17.70 -12.66
N ALA A 363 -4.66 -18.37 -11.72
CA ALA A 363 -3.89 -19.58 -12.01
C ALA A 363 -4.77 -20.82 -12.24
N THR A 364 -5.89 -20.94 -11.52
CA THR A 364 -6.74 -22.14 -11.53
C THR A 364 -7.95 -22.03 -12.44
N LYS A 365 -8.36 -20.81 -12.82
CA LYS A 365 -9.62 -20.52 -13.52
C LYS A 365 -10.86 -21.00 -12.72
N ASP A 366 -10.74 -21.12 -11.39
CA ASP A 366 -11.83 -21.54 -10.48
C ASP A 366 -12.12 -20.41 -9.49
N THR A 367 -13.30 -19.81 -9.60
CA THR A 367 -13.73 -18.66 -8.80
C THR A 367 -14.29 -19.02 -7.42
N ALA A 368 -14.38 -20.30 -7.07
CA ALA A 368 -15.09 -20.76 -5.86
C ALA A 368 -14.51 -20.16 -4.57
N LEU A 369 -13.17 -20.06 -4.47
CA LEU A 369 -12.51 -19.49 -3.29
C LEU A 369 -12.74 -17.97 -3.22
N LEU A 370 -12.59 -17.26 -4.34
CA LEU A 370 -12.81 -15.82 -4.44
C LEU A 370 -14.28 -15.45 -4.13
N ARG A 371 -15.26 -16.20 -4.67
CA ARG A 371 -16.68 -16.05 -4.33
C ARG A 371 -16.91 -16.17 -2.83
N ARG A 372 -16.36 -17.21 -2.23
CA ARG A 372 -16.45 -17.45 -0.78
C ARG A 372 -15.85 -16.29 0.04
N GLY A 373 -14.71 -15.74 -0.38
CA GLY A 373 -14.07 -14.59 0.26
C GLY A 373 -14.97 -13.35 0.23
N ILE A 374 -15.55 -13.03 -0.93
CA ILE A 374 -16.47 -11.89 -1.14
C ILE A 374 -17.72 -12.06 -0.26
N ASP A 375 -18.38 -13.21 -0.31
CA ASP A 375 -19.62 -13.44 0.45
C ASP A 375 -19.39 -13.47 1.96
N ARG A 376 -18.22 -13.94 2.42
CA ARG A 376 -17.83 -13.85 3.83
C ARG A 376 -17.64 -12.40 4.27
N ALA A 377 -16.93 -11.60 3.49
CA ALA A 377 -16.72 -10.19 3.79
C ALA A 377 -18.04 -9.41 3.87
N ALA A 378 -18.99 -9.70 2.96
CA ALA A 378 -20.31 -9.08 2.94
C ALA A 378 -21.15 -9.35 4.21
N ASN A 379 -20.90 -10.46 4.89
CA ASN A 379 -21.65 -10.90 6.08
C ASN A 379 -20.96 -10.55 7.40
N LEU A 380 -19.85 -9.79 7.38
CA LEU A 380 -19.18 -9.36 8.61
C LEU A 380 -19.95 -8.21 9.28
N PRO A 381 -20.38 -8.37 10.54
CA PRO A 381 -21.04 -7.29 11.25
C PRO A 381 -20.03 -6.19 11.60
N GLN A 382 -20.37 -4.94 11.36
CA GLN A 382 -19.58 -3.75 11.75
C GLN A 382 -18.09 -3.80 11.34
N ALA A 383 -17.80 -4.44 10.19
CA ALA A 383 -16.43 -4.51 9.68
C ALA A 383 -15.85 -3.10 9.45
N PRO A 384 -14.53 -2.91 9.65
CA PRO A 384 -13.83 -1.74 9.13
C PRO A 384 -14.00 -1.69 7.60
N VAL A 385 -13.68 -0.55 7.00
CA VAL A 385 -13.59 -0.51 5.54
C VAL A 385 -12.35 -1.31 5.13
N PHE A 386 -12.50 -2.24 4.18
CA PHE A 386 -11.36 -2.95 3.64
C PHE A 386 -10.65 -2.11 2.57
N GLN A 387 -9.32 -2.06 2.62
CA GLN A 387 -8.51 -1.59 1.51
C GLN A 387 -8.12 -2.79 0.66
N ASN A 388 -8.29 -2.69 -0.65
CA ASN A 388 -8.05 -3.77 -1.61
C ASN A 388 -6.97 -3.37 -2.62
N TYR A 389 -6.16 -4.33 -3.06
CA TYR A 389 -5.16 -4.16 -4.11
C TYR A 389 -4.91 -5.46 -4.86
N LEU A 390 -4.44 -5.37 -6.10
CA LEU A 390 -3.99 -6.53 -6.89
C LEU A 390 -2.59 -6.98 -6.47
N ARG A 391 -1.74 -6.02 -6.17
CA ARG A 391 -0.39 -6.19 -5.64
C ARG A 391 0.01 -4.99 -4.77
N ASN A 392 0.96 -5.22 -3.90
CA ASN A 392 1.61 -4.17 -3.11
C ASN A 392 3.14 -4.22 -3.33
N ARG A 393 3.93 -3.62 -2.46
CA ARG A 393 5.40 -3.66 -2.50
C ARG A 393 6.02 -4.99 -2.05
N ASN A 394 5.22 -5.82 -1.36
CA ASN A 394 5.64 -7.14 -0.91
C ASN A 394 5.31 -8.19 -1.98
N THR A 395 5.39 -9.44 -1.60
CA THR A 395 5.05 -10.59 -2.43
C THR A 395 3.54 -10.87 -2.43
N VAL A 396 3.09 -11.67 -3.38
CA VAL A 396 1.80 -12.37 -3.24
C VAL A 396 2.02 -13.51 -2.25
N HIS A 397 1.58 -13.28 -1.02
CA HIS A 397 1.59 -14.28 0.05
C HIS A 397 0.33 -15.15 -0.07
N TRP A 398 0.50 -16.49 0.02
CA TRP A 398 -0.61 -17.44 -0.17
C TRP A 398 -1.41 -17.66 1.12
N ASN A 399 -2.26 -16.70 1.46
CA ASN A 399 -3.18 -16.79 2.59
C ASN A 399 -4.54 -17.40 2.14
N LEU A 400 -4.54 -18.68 1.76
CA LEU A 400 -5.72 -19.36 1.19
C LEU A 400 -6.48 -20.17 2.24
N ASP A 401 -7.81 -20.23 2.14
CA ASP A 401 -8.68 -21.08 3.00
C ASP A 401 -8.50 -22.57 2.63
N TYR A 402 -7.42 -23.19 3.12
CA TYR A 402 -7.15 -24.61 2.87
C TYR A 402 -8.14 -25.56 3.55
N ASP A 403 -8.89 -25.12 4.56
CA ASP A 403 -9.96 -25.95 5.13
C ASP A 403 -11.13 -26.08 4.15
N PHE A 404 -11.41 -25.05 3.39
CA PHE A 404 -12.34 -25.11 2.26
C PHE A 404 -11.80 -25.95 1.10
N LEU A 405 -10.55 -25.72 0.70
CA LEU A 405 -9.92 -26.41 -0.43
C LEU A 405 -9.73 -27.92 -0.21
N LYS A 406 -9.53 -28.37 1.03
CA LYS A 406 -9.50 -29.79 1.41
C LYS A 406 -10.79 -30.52 1.01
N GLY A 407 -11.95 -29.83 1.03
CA GLY A 407 -13.21 -30.37 0.55
C GLY A 407 -13.19 -30.78 -0.94
N SER A 408 -12.30 -30.20 -1.73
CA SER A 408 -12.02 -30.55 -3.13
C SER A 408 -10.76 -31.42 -3.30
N PHE A 409 -10.30 -32.06 -2.24
CA PHE A 409 -9.08 -32.91 -2.21
C PHE A 409 -7.78 -32.16 -2.56
N ILE A 410 -7.73 -30.84 -2.40
CA ILE A 410 -6.55 -30.01 -2.65
C ILE A 410 -5.64 -30.04 -1.42
N THR A 411 -4.36 -30.37 -1.64
CA THR A 411 -3.31 -30.44 -0.60
C THR A 411 -2.42 -29.20 -0.69
N GLU A 412 -2.19 -28.53 0.43
CA GLU A 412 -1.54 -27.21 0.52
C GLU A 412 -0.18 -27.13 -0.19
N GLY A 413 0.81 -27.92 0.17
CA GLY A 413 2.17 -27.84 -0.40
C GLY A 413 2.20 -27.96 -1.94
N PRO A 414 1.71 -29.07 -2.54
CA PRO A 414 1.68 -29.20 -3.99
C PRO A 414 0.83 -28.15 -4.71
N HIS A 415 -0.19 -27.61 -4.03
CA HIS A 415 -1.03 -26.57 -4.60
C HIS A 415 -0.29 -25.22 -4.66
N ARG A 416 0.39 -24.84 -3.57
CA ARG A 416 1.24 -23.64 -3.55
C ARG A 416 2.36 -23.74 -4.60
N ASP A 417 2.99 -24.91 -4.74
CA ASP A 417 4.01 -25.16 -5.77
C ASP A 417 3.42 -24.90 -7.18
N TYR A 418 2.22 -25.45 -7.46
CA TYR A 418 1.54 -25.21 -8.73
C TYR A 418 1.25 -23.73 -8.99
N LEU A 419 0.74 -23.00 -7.99
CA LEU A 419 0.42 -21.57 -8.12
C LEU A 419 1.67 -20.75 -8.43
N ASN A 420 2.75 -21.01 -7.70
CA ASN A 420 4.04 -20.35 -7.92
C ASN A 420 4.63 -20.68 -9.29
N GLU A 421 4.63 -21.97 -9.69
CA GLU A 421 5.15 -22.40 -10.99
C GLU A 421 4.31 -21.84 -12.15
N PHE A 422 2.98 -21.81 -12.01
CA PHE A 422 2.10 -21.23 -13.03
C PHE A 422 2.38 -19.73 -13.20
N LEU A 423 2.35 -18.95 -12.12
CA LEU A 423 2.49 -17.50 -12.19
C LEU A 423 3.94 -17.05 -12.45
N ALA A 424 4.94 -17.90 -12.15
CA ALA A 424 6.32 -17.68 -12.59
C ALA A 424 6.59 -18.03 -14.06
N GLY A 425 5.58 -18.56 -14.78
CA GLY A 425 5.73 -18.95 -16.19
C GLY A 425 6.50 -20.24 -16.42
N ILE A 426 6.70 -21.05 -15.38
CA ILE A 426 7.41 -22.34 -15.43
C ILE A 426 6.47 -23.44 -15.94
N PHE A 427 5.19 -23.35 -15.58
CA PHE A 427 4.18 -24.32 -16.00
C PHE A 427 3.89 -24.20 -17.52
N PRO A 428 3.79 -25.33 -18.27
CA PRO A 428 3.73 -25.29 -19.74
C PRO A 428 2.63 -24.40 -20.33
N ASP A 429 1.45 -24.38 -19.71
CA ASP A 429 0.28 -23.64 -20.21
C ASP A 429 0.14 -22.23 -19.60
N SER A 430 1.15 -21.78 -18.84
CA SER A 430 1.13 -20.45 -18.25
C SER A 430 1.35 -19.37 -19.32
N PHE A 431 0.69 -18.26 -19.14
CA PHE A 431 0.93 -17.01 -19.86
C PHE A 431 1.70 -15.98 -19.02
N ALA A 432 1.84 -16.21 -17.71
CA ALA A 432 2.42 -15.27 -16.77
C ALA A 432 3.95 -15.24 -16.83
N ARG A 433 4.52 -14.14 -16.29
CA ARG A 433 5.95 -13.97 -16.04
C ARG A 433 6.16 -13.34 -14.66
N GLY A 434 6.24 -14.17 -13.65
CA GLY A 434 6.63 -13.77 -12.30
C GLY A 434 7.97 -14.37 -11.89
N GLU A 435 8.36 -14.17 -10.65
CA GLU A 435 9.53 -14.77 -10.03
C GLU A 435 9.20 -15.27 -8.62
N ILE A 436 9.71 -16.46 -8.27
CA ILE A 436 9.46 -17.06 -6.96
C ILE A 436 10.44 -16.44 -5.95
N TYR A 437 9.88 -15.89 -4.87
CA TYR A 437 10.60 -15.47 -3.68
C TYR A 437 10.48 -16.53 -2.60
N VAL A 438 11.60 -16.89 -1.96
CA VAL A 438 11.58 -17.74 -0.77
C VAL A 438 11.83 -16.87 0.44
N ASN A 439 10.84 -16.75 1.30
CA ASN A 439 10.95 -15.97 2.52
C ASN A 439 12.03 -16.59 3.43
N PRO A 440 13.08 -15.85 3.81
CA PRO A 440 14.19 -16.39 4.58
C PRO A 440 13.81 -16.75 6.03
N GLU A 441 12.71 -16.22 6.56
CA GLU A 441 12.26 -16.44 7.93
C GLU A 441 11.31 -17.64 8.04
N THR A 442 10.36 -17.74 7.09
CA THR A 442 9.33 -18.79 7.11
C THR A 442 9.67 -19.99 6.21
N GLU A 443 10.67 -19.87 5.34
CA GLU A 443 11.00 -20.82 4.27
C GLU A 443 9.85 -21.06 3.28
N GLU A 444 8.80 -20.23 3.31
CA GLU A 444 7.66 -20.32 2.39
C GLU A 444 7.99 -19.67 1.04
N SER A 445 7.45 -20.28 -0.02
CA SER A 445 7.58 -19.75 -1.38
C SER A 445 6.39 -18.85 -1.70
N GLU A 446 6.69 -17.63 -2.14
CA GLU A 446 5.76 -16.57 -2.49
C GLU A 446 6.06 -16.07 -3.90
N LEU A 447 5.22 -15.23 -4.46
CA LEU A 447 5.34 -14.75 -5.84
C LEU A 447 5.63 -13.26 -5.91
N CYS A 448 6.51 -12.88 -6.86
CA CYS A 448 6.76 -11.50 -7.28
C CYS A 448 6.38 -11.30 -8.75
N GLY A 449 5.84 -10.12 -9.09
CA GLY A 449 5.54 -9.72 -10.46
C GLY A 449 4.67 -8.49 -10.53
N THR A 450 4.75 -7.75 -11.65
CA THR A 450 3.79 -6.67 -11.95
C THR A 450 2.49 -7.27 -12.46
N THR A 451 1.37 -6.57 -12.28
CA THR A 451 0.05 -7.02 -12.76
C THR A 451 0.06 -7.33 -14.24
N ALA A 452 0.65 -6.45 -15.06
CA ALA A 452 0.77 -6.63 -16.51
C ALA A 452 1.58 -7.87 -16.91
N SER A 453 2.68 -8.17 -16.20
CA SER A 453 3.51 -9.35 -16.45
C SER A 453 2.81 -10.65 -16.04
N LEU A 454 2.09 -10.62 -14.92
CA LEU A 454 1.31 -11.76 -14.43
C LEU A 454 0.04 -12.00 -15.27
N ALA A 455 -0.55 -10.94 -15.87
CA ALA A 455 -1.66 -11.04 -16.82
C ALA A 455 -1.23 -11.49 -18.23
N GLY A 456 0.06 -11.66 -18.48
CA GLY A 456 0.62 -12.24 -19.70
C GLY A 456 1.09 -11.23 -20.75
N ILE A 457 0.94 -9.92 -20.53
CA ILE A 457 1.35 -8.89 -21.51
C ILE A 457 2.84 -9.05 -21.84
N GLU A 458 3.70 -9.19 -20.84
CA GLU A 458 5.15 -9.29 -21.01
C GLU A 458 5.54 -10.50 -21.85
N ARG A 459 4.94 -11.66 -21.60
CA ARG A 459 5.25 -12.87 -22.35
C ARG A 459 4.88 -12.74 -23.82
N PHE A 460 3.66 -12.29 -24.09
CA PHE A 460 3.15 -12.16 -25.45
C PHE A 460 3.86 -11.07 -26.24
N ASP A 461 4.23 -9.97 -25.59
CA ASP A 461 5.05 -8.92 -26.21
C ASP A 461 6.46 -9.43 -26.58
N TYR A 462 7.10 -10.16 -25.69
CA TYR A 462 8.40 -10.81 -25.93
C TYR A 462 8.34 -11.83 -27.09
N GLU A 463 7.23 -12.56 -27.23
CA GLU A 463 7.00 -13.53 -28.30
C GLU A 463 6.56 -12.87 -29.63
N GLY A 464 6.33 -11.55 -29.65
CA GLY A 464 5.78 -10.83 -30.81
C GLY A 464 4.33 -11.20 -31.14
N ASN A 465 3.59 -11.77 -30.20
CA ASN A 465 2.21 -12.22 -30.35
C ASN A 465 1.23 -11.09 -30.03
N MET A 466 0.91 -10.25 -30.99
CA MET A 466 0.03 -9.07 -30.81
C MET A 466 -1.41 -9.43 -30.41
N GLU A 467 -1.92 -10.59 -30.84
CA GLU A 467 -3.23 -11.08 -30.37
C GLU A 467 -3.16 -11.46 -28.88
N GLY A 468 -2.10 -12.14 -28.48
CA GLY A 468 -1.80 -12.44 -27.09
C GLY A 468 -1.68 -11.17 -26.24
N VAL A 469 -0.94 -10.16 -26.72
CA VAL A 469 -0.84 -8.85 -26.05
C VAL A 469 -2.23 -8.23 -25.86
N SER A 470 -3.08 -8.25 -26.87
CA SER A 470 -4.44 -7.71 -26.77
C SER A 470 -5.30 -8.47 -25.76
N ARG A 471 -5.12 -9.78 -25.65
CA ARG A 471 -5.78 -10.61 -24.62
C ARG A 471 -5.23 -10.30 -23.22
N GLY A 472 -3.91 -10.15 -23.08
CA GLY A 472 -3.27 -9.78 -21.84
C GLY A 472 -3.73 -8.42 -21.32
N ILE A 473 -3.82 -7.38 -22.19
CA ILE A 473 -4.37 -6.08 -21.85
C ILE A 473 -5.82 -6.19 -21.36
N ARG A 474 -6.66 -6.95 -22.09
CA ARG A 474 -8.06 -7.16 -21.67
C ARG A 474 -8.13 -7.80 -20.29
N TYR A 475 -7.26 -8.77 -20.00
CA TYR A 475 -7.22 -9.45 -18.72
C TYR A 475 -6.74 -8.52 -17.61
N ASP A 476 -5.67 -7.76 -17.83
CA ASP A 476 -5.17 -6.76 -16.90
C ASP A 476 -6.24 -5.74 -16.52
N VAL A 477 -6.94 -5.19 -17.52
CA VAL A 477 -8.07 -4.28 -17.30
C VAL A 477 -9.23 -4.95 -16.57
N ALA A 478 -9.53 -6.23 -16.85
CA ALA A 478 -10.58 -6.97 -16.15
C ALA A 478 -10.25 -7.20 -14.67
N LEU A 479 -8.97 -7.47 -14.33
CA LEU A 479 -8.52 -7.59 -12.95
C LEU A 479 -8.65 -6.25 -12.18
N HIS A 480 -8.28 -5.15 -12.81
CA HIS A 480 -8.47 -3.81 -12.24
C HIS A 480 -9.96 -3.44 -12.14
N ALA A 481 -10.78 -3.78 -13.11
CA ALA A 481 -12.23 -3.59 -13.05
C ALA A 481 -12.85 -4.37 -11.87
N LEU A 482 -12.38 -5.60 -11.61
CA LEU A 482 -12.79 -6.34 -10.42
C LEU A 482 -12.39 -5.60 -9.14
N LEU A 483 -11.12 -5.19 -9.02
CA LEU A 483 -10.65 -4.41 -7.87
C LEU A 483 -11.52 -3.17 -7.62
N LEU A 484 -11.82 -2.40 -8.68
CA LEU A 484 -12.63 -1.18 -8.62
C LEU A 484 -14.11 -1.44 -8.31
N SER A 485 -14.63 -2.65 -8.57
CA SER A 485 -16.03 -3.00 -8.31
C SER A 485 -16.29 -3.54 -6.90
N LEU A 486 -15.26 -3.99 -6.20
CA LEU A 486 -15.40 -4.55 -4.85
C LEU A 486 -15.72 -3.48 -3.80
N PRO A 487 -16.41 -3.85 -2.69
CA PRO A 487 -16.58 -2.98 -1.54
C PRO A 487 -15.24 -2.56 -0.95
N GLY A 488 -15.18 -1.34 -0.43
CA GLY A 488 -13.97 -0.82 0.20
C GLY A 488 -13.20 0.18 -0.67
N ILE A 489 -11.91 0.33 -0.38
CA ILE A 489 -11.04 1.31 -1.02
C ILE A 489 -10.06 0.58 -1.94
N PRO A 490 -10.21 0.67 -3.25
CA PRO A 490 -9.22 0.14 -4.19
C PRO A 490 -7.97 1.02 -4.19
N VAL A 491 -6.79 0.39 -4.19
CA VAL A 491 -5.50 1.08 -4.32
C VAL A 491 -4.71 0.44 -5.45
N LEU A 492 -4.32 1.26 -6.42
CA LEU A 492 -3.44 0.87 -7.51
C LEU A 492 -1.99 1.11 -7.10
N ARG A 493 -1.10 0.21 -7.46
CA ARG A 493 0.35 0.45 -7.34
C ARG A 493 0.83 1.24 -8.56
N SER A 494 1.62 2.29 -8.35
CA SER A 494 2.20 3.07 -9.45
C SER A 494 2.92 2.17 -10.46
N GLY A 495 2.62 2.38 -11.74
CA GLY A 495 3.05 1.56 -12.87
C GLY A 495 1.96 0.63 -13.39
N ASP A 496 0.98 0.21 -12.59
CA ASP A 496 -0.14 -0.61 -13.06
C ASP A 496 -1.01 0.17 -14.05
N GLU A 497 -1.21 1.47 -13.83
CA GLU A 497 -2.01 2.36 -14.68
C GLU A 497 -1.47 2.51 -16.11
N VAL A 498 -0.21 2.15 -16.33
CA VAL A 498 0.45 2.16 -17.65
C VAL A 498 0.96 0.78 -18.06
N GLY A 499 0.56 -0.28 -17.36
CA GLY A 499 1.00 -1.64 -17.63
C GLY A 499 2.52 -1.82 -17.58
N GLN A 500 3.18 -1.22 -16.58
CA GLN A 500 4.62 -1.37 -16.41
C GLN A 500 4.99 -2.84 -16.18
N LEU A 501 5.95 -3.33 -16.97
CA LEU A 501 6.41 -4.71 -16.91
C LEU A 501 7.46 -4.91 -15.80
N ASN A 502 7.83 -6.15 -15.55
CA ASN A 502 8.86 -6.52 -14.60
C ASN A 502 10.22 -5.86 -14.93
N ASP A 503 10.93 -5.44 -13.89
CA ASP A 503 12.29 -4.86 -14.00
C ASP A 503 13.34 -5.89 -13.57
N TYR A 504 14.03 -6.47 -14.55
CA TYR A 504 15.10 -7.45 -14.31
C TYR A 504 16.46 -6.80 -14.02
N THR A 505 16.56 -5.48 -14.08
CA THR A 505 17.84 -4.76 -13.87
C THR A 505 18.36 -4.93 -12.44
N TYR A 506 17.45 -5.20 -11.47
CA TYR A 506 17.83 -5.47 -10.08
C TYR A 506 18.86 -6.61 -9.95
N LYS A 507 18.86 -7.60 -10.86
CA LYS A 507 19.81 -8.73 -10.86
C LYS A 507 21.26 -8.30 -11.08
N THR A 508 21.47 -7.11 -11.64
CA THR A 508 22.80 -6.54 -11.86
C THR A 508 23.28 -5.65 -10.71
N ASP A 509 22.37 -5.28 -9.81
CA ASP A 509 22.67 -4.50 -8.61
C ASP A 509 22.95 -5.44 -7.43
N ILE A 510 24.20 -5.45 -6.94
CA ILE A 510 24.64 -6.35 -5.86
C ILE A 510 23.80 -6.17 -4.57
N SER A 511 23.30 -4.98 -4.31
CA SER A 511 22.49 -4.68 -3.13
C SER A 511 21.06 -5.22 -3.24
N LYS A 512 20.56 -5.47 -4.44
CA LYS A 512 19.18 -5.86 -4.75
C LYS A 512 19.06 -7.29 -5.27
N ALA A 513 20.12 -7.83 -5.89
CA ALA A 513 20.09 -9.09 -6.64
C ALA A 513 19.64 -10.33 -5.84
N ALA A 514 19.73 -10.29 -4.52
CA ALA A 514 19.29 -11.37 -3.64
C ALA A 514 17.78 -11.31 -3.30
N ASP A 515 17.09 -10.22 -3.64
CA ASP A 515 15.68 -10.00 -3.28
C ASP A 515 14.80 -9.82 -4.52
N PRO A 516 14.08 -10.87 -4.97
CA PRO A 516 13.19 -10.82 -6.12
C PRO A 516 12.04 -9.79 -6.04
N ARG A 517 11.75 -9.22 -4.88
CA ARG A 517 10.72 -8.17 -4.75
C ARG A 517 11.06 -6.92 -5.56
N TRP A 518 12.34 -6.69 -5.85
CA TRP A 518 12.77 -5.63 -6.76
C TRP A 518 12.31 -5.82 -8.20
N LEU A 519 11.87 -7.02 -8.59
CA LEU A 519 11.29 -7.29 -9.91
C LEU A 519 10.10 -6.37 -10.22
N HIS A 520 9.25 -6.13 -9.23
CA HIS A 520 8.03 -5.33 -9.37
C HIS A 520 8.08 -3.99 -8.60
N ASN A 521 9.20 -3.69 -7.95
CA ASN A 521 9.48 -2.42 -7.28
C ASN A 521 10.56 -1.61 -8.01
N GLY A 522 10.69 -1.77 -9.33
CA GLY A 522 11.56 -0.95 -10.16
C GLY A 522 11.09 0.50 -10.26
N ARG A 523 11.99 1.38 -10.72
CA ARG A 523 11.67 2.79 -10.93
C ARG A 523 10.53 2.96 -11.93
N PHE A 524 9.67 3.96 -11.68
CA PHE A 524 8.59 4.29 -12.60
C PHE A 524 9.14 4.77 -13.95
N ASN A 525 8.65 4.17 -15.02
CA ASN A 525 9.15 4.44 -16.37
C ASN A 525 8.38 5.59 -17.03
N TRP A 526 8.80 6.83 -16.76
CA TRP A 526 8.21 8.03 -17.35
C TRP A 526 8.29 8.07 -18.89
N ALA A 527 9.26 7.39 -19.50
CA ALA A 527 9.35 7.31 -20.95
C ALA A 527 8.21 6.48 -21.55
N LEU A 528 7.88 5.33 -20.92
CA LEU A 528 6.71 4.53 -21.29
C LEU A 528 5.39 5.24 -20.94
N ALA A 529 5.30 5.86 -19.78
CA ALA A 529 4.09 6.55 -19.33
C ALA A 529 3.65 7.68 -20.28
N ARG A 530 4.56 8.26 -21.06
CA ARG A 530 4.21 9.25 -22.10
C ARG A 530 3.35 8.65 -23.22
N ASN A 531 3.49 7.35 -23.48
CA ASN A 531 2.72 6.68 -24.53
C ASN A 531 1.23 6.52 -24.16
N ARG A 532 0.82 6.83 -22.91
CA ARG A 532 -0.59 6.78 -22.49
C ARG A 532 -1.51 7.68 -23.33
N ALA A 533 -0.97 8.72 -23.94
CA ALA A 533 -1.74 9.58 -24.82
C ALA A 533 -2.09 8.95 -26.19
N ASP A 534 -1.42 7.84 -26.56
CA ASP A 534 -1.66 7.12 -27.80
C ASP A 534 -2.44 5.82 -27.52
N ALA A 535 -3.72 5.82 -27.89
CA ALA A 535 -4.64 4.71 -27.66
C ALA A 535 -4.26 3.40 -28.39
N GLU A 536 -3.33 3.42 -29.34
CA GLU A 536 -2.86 2.22 -30.03
C GLU A 536 -1.74 1.49 -29.25
N THR A 537 -1.09 2.17 -28.31
CA THR A 537 -0.04 1.58 -27.48
C THR A 537 -0.62 0.74 -26.33
N ILE A 538 0.20 -0.15 -25.76
CA ILE A 538 -0.17 -0.93 -24.56
C ILE A 538 -0.54 0.04 -23.43
N GLN A 539 0.30 1.06 -23.20
CA GLN A 539 0.14 2.05 -22.14
C GLN A 539 -1.16 2.86 -22.30
N GLY A 540 -1.44 3.32 -23.52
CA GLY A 540 -2.65 4.11 -23.79
C GLY A 540 -3.93 3.28 -23.68
N ARG A 541 -3.91 2.03 -24.12
CA ARG A 541 -5.06 1.12 -23.99
C ARG A 541 -5.40 0.82 -22.54
N ILE A 542 -4.40 0.56 -21.69
CA ILE A 542 -4.59 0.30 -20.27
C ILE A 542 -5.04 1.59 -19.57
N PHE A 543 -4.29 2.68 -19.75
CA PHE A 543 -4.55 3.95 -19.07
C PHE A 543 -5.96 4.48 -19.34
N ASN A 544 -6.37 4.55 -20.62
CA ASN A 544 -7.70 5.03 -20.99
C ASN A 544 -8.82 4.13 -20.46
N SER A 545 -8.59 2.79 -20.41
CA SER A 545 -9.57 1.86 -19.85
C SER A 545 -9.72 2.06 -18.34
N LEU A 546 -8.63 2.24 -17.61
CA LEU A 546 -8.67 2.47 -16.15
C LEU A 546 -9.29 3.83 -15.84
N GLU A 547 -8.90 4.89 -16.54
CA GLU A 547 -9.49 6.23 -16.39
C GLU A 547 -11.00 6.23 -16.60
N GLN A 548 -11.51 5.47 -17.58
CA GLN A 548 -12.94 5.28 -17.81
C GLN A 548 -13.61 4.56 -16.61
N LEU A 549 -13.02 3.48 -16.13
CA LEU A 549 -13.54 2.70 -15.00
C LEU A 549 -13.59 3.53 -13.70
N GLU A 550 -12.54 4.28 -13.43
CA GLU A 550 -12.43 5.15 -12.25
C GLU A 550 -13.42 6.30 -12.32
N SER A 551 -13.62 6.89 -13.50
CA SER A 551 -14.62 7.93 -13.75
C SER A 551 -16.06 7.39 -13.54
N ILE A 552 -16.35 6.18 -13.99
CA ILE A 552 -17.63 5.51 -13.74
C ILE A 552 -17.81 5.28 -12.24
N ARG A 553 -16.79 4.73 -11.57
CA ARG A 553 -16.80 4.50 -10.12
C ARG A 553 -17.10 5.78 -9.33
N ALA A 554 -16.46 6.88 -9.66
CA ALA A 554 -16.64 8.16 -8.99
C ALA A 554 -18.04 8.75 -9.18
N SER A 555 -18.74 8.40 -10.26
CA SER A 555 -20.07 8.96 -10.60
C SER A 555 -21.26 8.21 -10.00
N HIS A 556 -21.06 7.01 -9.43
CA HIS A 556 -22.16 6.16 -8.93
C HIS A 556 -22.01 5.81 -7.46
N SER A 557 -23.05 6.06 -6.68
CA SER A 557 -23.07 5.81 -5.23
C SER A 557 -23.01 4.32 -4.85
N VAL A 558 -23.38 3.43 -5.76
CA VAL A 558 -23.31 1.99 -5.55
C VAL A 558 -21.87 1.48 -5.32
N PHE A 559 -20.86 2.25 -5.71
CA PHE A 559 -19.46 1.93 -5.44
C PHE A 559 -18.94 2.40 -4.07
N ALA A 560 -19.77 3.06 -3.25
CA ALA A 560 -19.36 3.49 -1.91
C ALA A 560 -18.90 2.29 -1.05
N PRO A 561 -17.88 2.44 -0.20
CA PRO A 561 -17.32 1.37 0.61
C PRO A 561 -18.33 0.59 1.45
N GLU A 562 -19.39 1.25 1.95
CA GLU A 562 -20.42 0.63 2.78
C GLU A 562 -21.39 -0.29 2.02
N VAL A 563 -21.47 -0.16 0.68
CA VAL A 563 -22.37 -0.98 -0.13
C VAL A 563 -21.73 -2.35 -0.32
N SER A 564 -22.28 -3.38 0.32
CA SER A 564 -21.79 -4.75 0.24
C SER A 564 -21.88 -5.32 -1.18
N ALA A 565 -21.08 -6.34 -1.47
CA ALA A 565 -21.17 -7.14 -2.68
C ALA A 565 -21.55 -8.57 -2.32
N HIS A 566 -22.46 -9.17 -3.09
CA HIS A 566 -22.82 -10.58 -2.98
C HIS A 566 -22.59 -11.27 -4.31
N THR A 567 -22.18 -12.54 -4.28
CA THR A 567 -21.96 -13.28 -5.52
C THR A 567 -23.26 -13.85 -6.07
N LEU A 568 -23.33 -13.92 -7.40
CA LEU A 568 -24.43 -14.57 -8.12
C LEU A 568 -23.97 -15.90 -8.70
N GLU A 569 -24.89 -16.87 -8.82
CA GLU A 569 -24.59 -18.15 -9.43
C GLU A 569 -24.52 -18.01 -10.96
N THR A 570 -23.45 -18.52 -11.58
CA THR A 570 -23.20 -18.42 -13.02
C THR A 570 -23.19 -19.78 -13.73
N TRP A 571 -23.20 -20.90 -12.97
CA TRP A 571 -23.09 -22.29 -13.43
C TRP A 571 -21.76 -22.61 -14.16
N GLU A 572 -20.83 -21.65 -14.22
CA GLU A 572 -19.53 -21.76 -14.85
C GLU A 572 -18.42 -21.40 -13.83
N LYS A 573 -17.48 -22.31 -13.59
CA LYS A 573 -16.43 -22.14 -12.59
C LYS A 573 -15.50 -20.94 -12.86
N ALA A 574 -15.29 -20.62 -14.14
CA ALA A 574 -14.40 -19.54 -14.54
C ALA A 574 -15.09 -18.17 -14.58
N LEU A 575 -16.39 -18.11 -14.31
CA LEU A 575 -17.13 -16.86 -14.24
C LEU A 575 -17.36 -16.45 -12.79
N LEU A 576 -17.04 -15.20 -12.49
CA LEU A 576 -17.46 -14.52 -11.28
C LEU A 576 -18.53 -13.50 -11.64
N ALA A 577 -19.70 -13.60 -11.03
CA ALA A 577 -20.69 -12.54 -11.05
C ALA A 577 -20.94 -12.05 -9.64
N LEU A 578 -21.02 -10.73 -9.46
CA LEU A 578 -21.35 -10.10 -8.20
C LEU A 578 -22.38 -9.00 -8.40
N VAL A 579 -23.16 -8.75 -7.37
CA VAL A 579 -24.17 -7.68 -7.32
C VAL A 579 -23.91 -6.75 -6.15
N ARG A 580 -24.04 -5.45 -6.42
CA ARG A 580 -24.07 -4.37 -5.40
C ARG A 580 -25.36 -3.58 -5.58
N GLU A 581 -25.98 -3.16 -4.50
CA GLU A 581 -27.31 -2.58 -4.58
C GLU A 581 -27.53 -1.48 -3.54
N THR A 582 -28.11 -0.38 -4.00
CA THR A 582 -28.61 0.73 -3.18
C THR A 582 -30.11 0.89 -3.40
N SER A 583 -30.73 1.85 -2.74
CA SER A 583 -32.15 2.20 -3.00
C SER A 583 -32.40 2.75 -4.40
N LYS A 584 -31.37 3.18 -5.13
CA LYS A 584 -31.47 3.85 -6.44
C LYS A 584 -30.83 3.07 -7.58
N GLU A 585 -29.82 2.27 -7.28
CA GLU A 585 -28.96 1.64 -8.28
C GLU A 585 -28.76 0.16 -7.94
N LYS A 586 -28.76 -0.68 -8.96
CA LYS A 586 -28.34 -2.09 -8.87
C LYS A 586 -27.27 -2.33 -9.92
N LEU A 587 -26.08 -2.67 -9.49
CA LEU A 587 -24.91 -2.96 -10.33
C LEU A 587 -24.63 -4.46 -10.32
N ILE A 588 -24.52 -5.06 -11.51
CA ILE A 588 -24.08 -6.43 -11.71
C ILE A 588 -22.74 -6.38 -12.46
N CYS A 589 -21.70 -6.98 -11.87
CA CYS A 589 -20.40 -7.09 -12.50
C CYS A 589 -20.09 -8.55 -12.79
N ILE A 590 -19.66 -8.88 -14.03
CA ILE A 590 -19.36 -10.25 -14.44
C ILE A 590 -17.95 -10.28 -15.03
N TYR A 591 -17.14 -11.26 -14.62
CA TYR A 591 -15.73 -11.42 -14.99
C TYR A 591 -15.48 -12.83 -15.51
N ASN A 592 -14.77 -12.97 -16.62
CA ASN A 592 -14.38 -14.24 -17.22
C ASN A 592 -12.87 -14.49 -17.05
N PHE A 593 -12.50 -15.44 -16.21
CA PHE A 593 -11.12 -15.84 -15.97
C PHE A 593 -10.61 -16.90 -16.97
N SER A 594 -11.41 -17.29 -17.95
CA SER A 594 -11.01 -18.28 -18.96
C SER A 594 -10.55 -17.64 -20.27
N ASP A 595 -9.81 -18.42 -21.04
CA ASP A 595 -9.33 -18.10 -22.40
C ASP A 595 -10.38 -18.33 -23.50
N GLN A 596 -11.64 -18.55 -23.12
CA GLN A 596 -12.78 -18.78 -24.04
C GLN A 596 -13.91 -17.83 -23.70
N ASP A 597 -14.64 -17.40 -24.72
CA ASP A 597 -15.89 -16.68 -24.54
C ASP A 597 -16.90 -17.55 -23.78
N LYS A 598 -17.60 -16.98 -22.83
CA LYS A 598 -18.56 -17.67 -21.95
C LYS A 598 -19.87 -16.91 -21.88
N VAL A 599 -20.95 -17.64 -21.59
CA VAL A 599 -22.24 -17.04 -21.28
C VAL A 599 -22.53 -17.21 -19.80
N ALA A 600 -22.71 -16.07 -19.12
CA ALA A 600 -23.17 -16.06 -17.74
C ALA A 600 -24.69 -16.16 -17.71
N TRP A 601 -25.20 -17.26 -17.16
CA TRP A 601 -26.62 -17.45 -16.89
C TRP A 601 -26.91 -16.99 -15.46
N ILE A 602 -27.35 -15.72 -15.33
CA ILE A 602 -27.72 -15.14 -14.03
C ILE A 602 -29.25 -14.97 -14.02
N ASN A 603 -29.89 -15.39 -12.94
CA ASN A 603 -31.35 -15.41 -12.88
C ASN A 603 -31.92 -14.05 -12.43
N GLU A 604 -31.46 -12.96 -13.07
CA GLU A 604 -31.90 -11.60 -12.76
C GLU A 604 -32.97 -11.15 -13.77
N GLN A 605 -34.12 -10.73 -13.27
CA GLN A 605 -35.29 -10.42 -14.05
C GLN A 605 -35.80 -8.97 -13.88
N ASP A 606 -35.00 -8.10 -13.25
CA ASP A 606 -35.44 -6.75 -12.87
C ASP A 606 -35.54 -5.76 -14.03
N GLY A 607 -35.48 -6.24 -15.27
CA GLY A 607 -35.65 -5.39 -16.45
C GLY A 607 -34.39 -5.18 -17.27
N THR A 608 -34.30 -4.02 -17.92
CA THR A 608 -33.17 -3.69 -18.79
C THR A 608 -32.02 -3.06 -18.03
N TYR A 609 -30.83 -3.51 -18.31
CA TYR A 609 -29.58 -2.99 -17.74
C TYR A 609 -28.80 -2.23 -18.80
N THR A 610 -28.06 -1.22 -18.36
CA THR A 610 -27.13 -0.46 -19.20
C THR A 610 -25.71 -0.96 -18.94
N ASP A 611 -25.02 -1.37 -19.98
CA ASP A 611 -23.57 -1.60 -19.92
C ASP A 611 -22.87 -0.24 -19.72
N LEU A 612 -22.24 -0.06 -18.59
CA LEU A 612 -21.64 1.23 -18.20
C LEU A 612 -20.45 1.67 -19.06
N LEU A 613 -19.78 0.72 -19.74
CA LEU A 613 -18.65 1.04 -20.59
C LEU A 613 -19.09 1.48 -22.00
N THR A 614 -20.16 0.86 -22.52
CA THR A 614 -20.61 1.07 -23.91
C THR A 614 -21.90 1.87 -24.03
N GLY A 615 -22.67 2.02 -22.94
CA GLY A 615 -24.01 2.63 -22.92
C GLY A 615 -25.09 1.76 -23.56
N VAL A 616 -24.78 0.54 -23.97
CA VAL A 616 -25.73 -0.37 -24.66
C VAL A 616 -26.68 -1.00 -23.65
N GLN A 617 -27.96 -1.02 -23.99
CA GLN A 617 -28.97 -1.71 -23.20
C GLN A 617 -28.87 -3.23 -23.40
N ARG A 618 -28.92 -3.99 -22.30
CA ARG A 618 -28.80 -5.45 -22.30
C ARG A 618 -29.83 -6.09 -21.36
N ASP A 619 -30.18 -7.33 -21.68
CA ASP A 619 -30.82 -8.25 -20.75
C ASP A 619 -29.74 -8.90 -19.86
N ALA A 620 -30.00 -9.01 -18.57
CA ALA A 620 -29.08 -9.62 -17.63
C ALA A 620 -29.28 -11.13 -17.41
N GLN A 621 -30.21 -11.80 -18.14
CA GLN A 621 -30.46 -13.23 -17.93
C GLN A 621 -29.36 -14.11 -18.53
N ALA A 622 -28.87 -13.75 -19.73
CA ALA A 622 -27.84 -14.48 -20.47
C ALA A 622 -26.85 -13.48 -21.06
N VAL A 623 -25.71 -13.34 -20.45
CA VAL A 623 -24.72 -12.31 -20.81
C VAL A 623 -23.47 -12.98 -21.36
N GLU A 624 -23.13 -12.66 -22.63
CA GLU A 624 -21.88 -13.09 -23.23
C GLU A 624 -20.70 -12.25 -22.69
N ILE A 625 -19.69 -12.95 -22.19
CA ILE A 625 -18.45 -12.33 -21.66
C ILE A 625 -17.27 -12.87 -22.46
N PRO A 626 -16.51 -12.03 -23.16
CA PRO A 626 -15.37 -12.47 -23.93
C PRO A 626 -14.29 -13.10 -23.05
N ALA A 627 -13.43 -13.90 -23.65
CA ALA A 627 -12.25 -14.47 -22.99
C ALA A 627 -11.44 -13.39 -22.27
N PHE A 628 -11.13 -13.61 -20.98
CA PHE A 628 -10.43 -12.65 -20.12
C PHE A 628 -11.07 -11.26 -20.05
N GLY A 629 -12.38 -11.18 -20.26
CA GLY A 629 -13.14 -9.93 -20.28
C GLY A 629 -14.09 -9.79 -19.10
N PHE A 630 -14.79 -8.68 -19.09
CA PHE A 630 -15.77 -8.34 -18.05
C PHE A 630 -16.88 -7.46 -18.61
N ILE A 631 -17.92 -7.25 -17.80
CA ILE A 631 -18.98 -6.27 -18.06
C ILE A 631 -19.52 -5.71 -16.75
N TRP A 632 -19.90 -4.43 -16.76
CA TRP A 632 -20.61 -3.74 -15.67
C TRP A 632 -22.00 -3.33 -16.14
N LEU A 633 -23.01 -3.94 -15.57
CA LEU A 633 -24.41 -3.75 -15.93
C LEU A 633 -25.12 -2.97 -14.81
N MET A 634 -25.67 -1.81 -15.15
CA MET A 634 -26.37 -0.94 -14.22
C MET A 634 -27.87 -0.92 -14.52
N HIS A 635 -28.66 -1.13 -13.48
CA HIS A 635 -30.11 -0.86 -13.47
C HIS A 635 -30.38 0.30 -12.50
N THR A 636 -31.03 1.35 -13.00
CA THR A 636 -31.52 2.47 -12.19
C THR A 636 -32.96 2.18 -11.80
N LYS A 637 -33.23 2.13 -10.49
CA LYS A 637 -34.54 1.80 -9.92
C LYS A 637 -35.54 2.96 -10.00
#